data_d1d8d2326e7dce954a24679d08102152
#
_entry.id   d1d8d2326e7dce954a24679d08102152
#
_cell.length_a   1.000
_cell.length_b   1.000
_cell.length_c   1.000
_cell.angle_alpha   90.00
_cell.angle_beta   90.00
_cell.angle_gamma   90.00
#
_symmetry.space_group_name_H-M   'P 1'
#
loop_
_entity.id
_entity.type
_entity.pdbx_description
1 polymer ?
#
loop_
_entity_poly.entity_id
_entity_poly.type
_entity_poly.pdbx_seq_one_letter_code
_entity_poly.pdbx_strand_id
1 'polypeptide(L)'
;MQRSLFGFILKYSKREQLLIVPLVVLSMVFYYASLDLPKMIINEPIQGKGFANPGSTANFLRLHFKLPDFLGGFDFRLFDGFPLERTDYLIALTLTFLALIVISGLIKLRINTLKGWMGERMLRRLRYYLFDHILRFPLSAFRRVKSAEMATMIKDEVEPLGGFVGEAVITPLYLGGQALTALFFILFQHVYLGMVAFGMVVVQAVIIPRMRRRLLVLSRERQIASRQLAGRVAECVDGVIEIHAHDTVNYERAEFSARLGRLFLIRFEFYQRKFMIKFLNNLLSQVTPFLFYLVGGYLAIVGRLDIGALVAVIAAYKDLPGPVKELIDWDQERMDAGIKYSQVIEQFSVDNLMPEGQLALIDSPELPREGHLRASHVSLLDDSGTKILDSLSFEIALDQHVAIVGAGRSGGSELALLLARLQLPSSGGLELGGVDLTRASEAVTGRATGYVGASSYLFPTSVRDNLLYGLKHRPVSPAIYEGAAQRLYEVHLREARRAGNSTLDIGAQWLDYAAAGVADEAAMEHRLLEIVSQVDLEETLFEIGLRSAASMGGDSLIEKSILRARQSMRERLNQPELMELVELFDVSRYNRNATVAENLLFGTPVGRIFNSDNPAMHPYVRQVLHETGLSDDLLAVGQKLAETMLELFSDLPPGHELFERFSFIAYDDLPRVKEILARVTSVGLGRVPESDRNLLLGLPFKMIVAKHRLGLIDEALESRILEARRLFAANLPTDLQDSIEFFDLERYNTAASLQDNILFGKIASGQAGGTAQIGALLRQILDELELRPIVLRIGLDYQVGTGGSRLSATDRQKVALARAMLKQPAVLVLDQATAVMDPQAQEKLLQSVLQSRKGRAVVWVLNRAELARDFDQVLVLDRGKLVELGGFSELAARSGGVLHRLINPGKVPA
;
A
#
# COMPACT_ATOMS: atom_id res chain seq x y z
N MET A 1 -7.91 13.48 20.30
CA MET A 1 -6.63 12.73 20.49
C MET A 1 -6.04 12.94 21.88
N GLN A 2 -5.35 11.94 22.47
CA GLN A 2 -4.59 12.15 23.71
C GLN A 2 -3.32 12.94 23.40
N ARG A 3 -3.10 14.08 24.11
CA ARG A 3 -1.95 14.95 23.81
C ARG A 3 -0.61 14.36 24.23
N SER A 4 -0.58 13.40 25.15
CA SER A 4 0.66 12.76 25.63
C SER A 4 0.66 11.27 25.37
N LEU A 5 1.83 10.72 25.02
CA LEU A 5 2.04 9.29 24.80
C LEU A 5 1.68 8.46 26.04
N PHE A 6 2.11 8.91 27.25
CA PHE A 6 1.76 8.22 28.49
C PHE A 6 0.27 8.25 28.80
N GLY A 7 -0.42 9.37 28.49
CA GLY A 7 -1.87 9.44 28.59
C GLY A 7 -2.58 8.42 27.70
N PHE A 8 -2.08 8.22 26.48
CA PHE A 8 -2.54 7.20 25.56
C PHE A 8 -2.30 5.77 26.11
N ILE A 9 -1.08 5.50 26.56
CA ILE A 9 -0.71 4.18 27.13
C ILE A 9 -1.58 3.82 28.33
N LEU A 10 -1.67 4.71 29.32
CA LEU A 10 -2.45 4.46 30.54
C LEU A 10 -3.95 4.35 30.29
N LYS A 11 -4.49 5.10 29.32
CA LYS A 11 -5.91 5.01 28.98
C LYS A 11 -6.29 3.64 28.40
N TYR A 12 -5.42 3.06 27.54
CA TYR A 12 -5.80 1.91 26.72
C TYR A 12 -5.11 0.59 27.11
N SER A 13 -4.03 0.61 27.93
CA SER A 13 -3.31 -0.61 28.33
C SER A 13 -3.15 -0.80 29.86
N LYS A 14 -3.82 0.03 30.68
CA LYS A 14 -3.68 -0.01 32.14
C LYS A 14 -3.91 -1.42 32.73
N ARG A 15 -4.95 -2.12 32.27
CA ARG A 15 -5.30 -3.44 32.80
C ARG A 15 -4.24 -4.47 32.47
N GLU A 16 -3.76 -4.50 31.26
CA GLU A 16 -2.71 -5.39 30.80
C GLU A 16 -1.38 -5.12 31.52
N GLN A 17 -1.03 -3.87 31.71
CA GLN A 17 0.16 -3.46 32.47
C GLN A 17 0.10 -3.99 33.91
N LEU A 18 -1.03 -3.80 34.60
CA LEU A 18 -1.23 -4.26 35.99
C LEU A 18 -1.16 -5.80 36.12
N LEU A 19 -1.59 -6.56 35.10
CA LEU A 19 -1.48 -8.01 35.11
C LEU A 19 -0.03 -8.54 35.00
N ILE A 20 0.91 -7.76 34.45
CA ILE A 20 2.30 -8.16 34.30
C ILE A 20 3.09 -7.84 35.57
N VAL A 21 2.70 -6.83 36.37
CA VAL A 21 3.41 -6.40 37.58
C VAL A 21 3.65 -7.55 38.58
N PRO A 22 2.69 -8.43 38.90
CA PRO A 22 2.95 -9.57 39.79
C PRO A 22 4.02 -10.52 39.28
N LEU A 23 4.09 -10.75 37.95
CA LEU A 23 5.15 -11.55 37.34
C LEU A 23 6.52 -10.91 37.48
N VAL A 24 6.59 -9.56 37.38
CA VAL A 24 7.83 -8.82 37.60
C VAL A 24 8.27 -8.95 39.05
N VAL A 25 7.38 -8.76 40.02
CA VAL A 25 7.70 -8.90 41.44
C VAL A 25 8.15 -10.32 41.76
N LEU A 26 7.43 -11.34 41.24
CA LEU A 26 7.80 -12.74 41.42
C LEU A 26 9.21 -13.03 40.85
N SER A 27 9.53 -12.47 39.69
CA SER A 27 10.86 -12.61 39.09
C SER A 27 11.97 -12.02 39.97
N MET A 28 11.69 -10.92 40.68
CA MET A 28 12.71 -10.32 41.61
C MET A 28 12.99 -11.22 42.82
N VAL A 29 12.00 -11.92 43.33
CA VAL A 29 12.16 -12.87 44.43
C VAL A 29 13.07 -14.02 44.01
N PHE A 30 12.85 -14.63 42.85
CA PHE A 30 13.71 -15.71 42.33
C PHE A 30 15.11 -15.20 41.97
N TYR A 31 15.22 -13.98 41.46
CA TYR A 31 16.49 -13.34 41.16
C TYR A 31 17.31 -13.09 42.44
N TYR A 32 16.71 -12.54 43.51
CA TYR A 32 17.36 -12.36 44.81
C TYR A 32 17.88 -13.70 45.38
N ALA A 33 17.03 -14.73 45.35
CA ALA A 33 17.42 -16.07 45.84
C ALA A 33 18.61 -16.63 45.02
N SER A 34 18.65 -16.40 43.70
CA SER A 34 19.76 -16.86 42.86
C SER A 34 21.08 -16.15 43.15
N LEU A 35 21.06 -14.90 43.64
CA LEU A 35 22.26 -14.14 44.01
C LEU A 35 22.88 -14.64 45.32
N ASP A 36 22.12 -15.22 46.23
CA ASP A 36 22.62 -15.71 47.55
C ASP A 36 23.23 -17.11 47.44
N LEU A 37 22.77 -17.95 46.51
CA LEU A 37 23.25 -19.32 46.38
C LEU A 37 24.77 -19.48 46.15
N PRO A 38 25.48 -18.68 45.35
CA PRO A 38 26.94 -18.75 45.19
C PRO A 38 27.70 -18.56 46.50
N LYS A 39 27.18 -17.68 47.40
CA LYS A 39 27.74 -17.50 48.73
C LYS A 39 27.62 -18.78 49.57
N MET A 40 26.41 -19.38 49.57
CA MET A 40 26.14 -20.64 50.27
C MET A 40 27.02 -21.78 49.72
N ILE A 41 27.14 -21.92 48.42
CA ILE A 41 27.96 -22.93 47.73
C ILE A 41 29.45 -22.80 48.14
N ILE A 42 29.96 -21.58 48.21
CA ILE A 42 31.37 -21.36 48.55
C ILE A 42 31.63 -21.58 50.04
N ASN A 43 30.79 -21.00 50.90
CA ASN A 43 31.02 -21.02 52.32
C ASN A 43 30.78 -22.39 52.95
N GLU A 44 29.67 -23.05 52.59
CA GLU A 44 29.24 -24.27 53.27
C GLU A 44 29.93 -25.51 52.66
N PRO A 45 29.63 -26.00 51.46
CA PRO A 45 30.27 -27.24 50.98
C PRO A 45 31.71 -27.07 50.53
N ILE A 46 32.16 -25.90 49.97
CA ILE A 46 33.54 -25.75 49.47
C ILE A 46 34.49 -25.44 50.64
N GLN A 47 34.18 -24.43 51.48
CA GLN A 47 35.00 -24.08 52.62
C GLN A 47 34.79 -24.96 53.84
N GLY A 48 33.73 -25.78 53.88
CA GLY A 48 33.44 -26.70 54.98
C GLY A 48 32.76 -26.05 56.18
N LYS A 49 32.27 -24.83 56.09
CA LYS A 49 31.48 -24.23 57.20
C LYS A 49 30.18 -24.98 57.38
N GLY A 50 29.99 -25.59 58.55
CA GLY A 50 28.84 -26.50 58.86
C GLY A 50 29.15 -27.98 58.72
N PHE A 51 30.33 -28.37 58.19
CA PHE A 51 30.79 -29.75 58.02
C PHE A 51 32.12 -29.97 58.83
N ALA A 52 31.98 -29.83 60.13
CA ALA A 52 33.17 -29.85 61.01
C ALA A 52 33.86 -31.25 61.17
N ASN A 53 33.13 -32.32 60.92
CA ASN A 53 33.61 -33.71 61.03
C ASN A 53 33.24 -34.56 59.77
N PRO A 54 34.09 -35.60 59.45
CA PRO A 54 33.69 -36.51 58.37
C PRO A 54 32.34 -37.19 58.73
N GLY A 55 31.32 -37.11 57.79
CA GLY A 55 29.96 -37.60 57.97
C GLY A 55 28.98 -36.65 58.62
N SER A 56 29.36 -35.36 58.88
CA SER A 56 28.42 -34.33 59.29
C SER A 56 27.46 -33.95 58.16
N THR A 57 26.18 -33.77 58.47
CA THR A 57 25.12 -33.34 57.51
C THR A 57 24.69 -31.91 57.73
N ALA A 58 24.35 -31.18 56.66
CA ALA A 58 23.74 -29.87 56.70
C ALA A 58 22.34 -29.93 56.17
N ASN A 59 21.41 -29.11 56.71
CA ASN A 59 20.01 -29.14 56.29
C ASN A 59 19.84 -28.31 55.02
N PHE A 60 19.51 -28.96 53.92
CA PHE A 60 19.15 -28.33 52.61
C PHE A 60 17.70 -27.87 52.62
N LEU A 61 17.40 -26.68 52.02
CA LEU A 61 16.09 -26.07 51.92
C LEU A 61 15.46 -25.73 53.31
N ARG A 62 16.26 -25.22 54.26
CA ARG A 62 15.75 -24.69 55.52
C ARG A 62 14.96 -23.40 55.31
N LEU A 63 13.59 -23.45 55.43
CA LEU A 63 12.73 -22.25 55.30
C LEU A 63 12.44 -21.69 56.70
N HIS A 64 13.27 -20.70 57.09
CA HIS A 64 13.20 -20.01 58.35
C HIS A 64 13.08 -18.50 58.11
N PHE A 65 11.90 -17.94 58.47
CA PHE A 65 11.60 -16.51 58.31
C PHE A 65 11.70 -15.83 59.67
N LYS A 66 12.73 -15.06 59.89
CA LYS A 66 12.86 -14.22 61.06
C LYS A 66 12.56 -12.77 60.69
N LEU A 67 11.41 -12.25 61.11
CA LEU A 67 11.11 -10.85 60.94
C LEU A 67 12.00 -10.00 61.86
N PRO A 68 12.49 -8.86 61.40
CA PRO A 68 13.26 -7.92 62.24
C PRO A 68 12.45 -7.48 63.47
N ASP A 69 13.13 -7.19 64.57
CA ASP A 69 12.52 -6.88 65.88
C ASP A 69 11.58 -5.66 65.81
N PHE A 70 11.80 -4.72 64.87
CA PHE A 70 10.92 -3.55 64.67
C PHE A 70 9.58 -3.90 63.99
N LEU A 71 9.46 -5.11 63.43
CA LEU A 71 8.21 -5.65 62.85
C LEU A 71 7.59 -6.76 63.67
N GLY A 72 7.95 -6.85 64.94
CA GLY A 72 7.37 -7.80 65.91
C GLY A 72 8.18 -9.06 66.21
N GLY A 73 9.37 -9.23 65.57
CA GLY A 73 10.33 -10.30 65.92
C GLY A 73 9.80 -11.75 65.77
N PHE A 74 8.76 -11.98 64.96
CA PHE A 74 8.17 -13.32 64.77
C PHE A 74 9.19 -14.23 64.07
N ASP A 75 9.45 -15.37 64.73
CA ASP A 75 10.29 -16.45 64.20
C ASP A 75 9.39 -17.61 63.73
N PHE A 76 9.27 -17.79 62.46
CA PHE A 76 8.39 -18.76 61.83
C PHE A 76 9.21 -19.80 61.05
N ARG A 77 9.21 -21.07 61.57
CA ARG A 77 9.88 -22.21 60.93
C ARG A 77 8.87 -22.95 60.09
N LEU A 78 8.96 -22.87 58.78
CA LEU A 78 8.09 -23.55 57.86
C LEU A 78 8.54 -24.97 57.54
N PHE A 79 9.89 -25.14 57.45
CA PHE A 79 10.47 -26.44 57.09
C PHE A 79 11.93 -26.49 57.57
N ASP A 80 12.31 -27.56 58.23
CA ASP A 80 13.66 -27.72 58.81
C ASP A 80 14.71 -28.24 57.81
N GLY A 81 14.30 -28.59 56.58
CA GLY A 81 15.20 -29.03 55.50
C GLY A 81 15.51 -30.54 55.52
N PHE A 82 16.25 -30.98 54.49
CA PHE A 82 16.75 -32.34 54.35
C PHE A 82 18.20 -32.41 54.78
N PRO A 83 18.59 -33.32 55.72
CA PRO A 83 19.98 -33.49 56.08
C PRO A 83 20.76 -34.17 54.95
N LEU A 84 21.75 -33.48 54.33
CA LEU A 84 22.54 -33.95 53.23
C LEU A 84 24.03 -33.95 53.62
N GLU A 85 24.81 -34.92 53.10
CA GLU A 85 26.25 -34.93 53.18
C GLU A 85 26.88 -33.81 52.31
N ARG A 86 28.12 -33.52 52.55
CA ARG A 86 28.84 -32.39 51.94
C ARG A 86 28.76 -32.38 50.41
N THR A 87 28.93 -33.51 49.71
CA THR A 87 28.86 -33.67 48.26
C THR A 87 27.46 -33.54 47.76
N ASP A 88 26.49 -34.23 48.40
CA ASP A 88 25.07 -34.19 48.01
C ASP A 88 24.48 -32.79 48.20
N TYR A 89 24.93 -32.10 49.30
CA TYR A 89 24.51 -30.72 49.55
C TYR A 89 25.04 -29.74 48.46
N LEU A 90 26.27 -29.94 47.97
CA LEU A 90 26.82 -29.17 46.85
C LEU A 90 25.99 -29.39 45.58
N ILE A 91 25.69 -30.68 45.27
CA ILE A 91 24.88 -31.05 44.10
C ILE A 91 23.48 -30.42 44.21
N ALA A 92 22.83 -30.53 45.37
CA ALA A 92 21.52 -30.00 45.63
C ALA A 92 21.48 -28.45 45.46
N LEU A 93 22.45 -27.73 46.02
CA LEU A 93 22.56 -26.26 45.87
C LEU A 93 22.81 -25.85 44.41
N THR A 94 23.66 -26.56 43.67
CA THR A 94 23.95 -26.23 42.28
C THR A 94 22.76 -26.52 41.36
N LEU A 95 22.02 -27.61 41.60
CA LEU A 95 20.77 -27.91 40.89
C LEU A 95 19.69 -26.88 41.22
N THR A 96 19.59 -26.44 42.48
CA THR A 96 18.64 -25.37 42.88
C THR A 96 19.01 -24.06 42.20
N PHE A 97 20.28 -23.71 42.09
CA PHE A 97 20.75 -22.53 41.39
C PHE A 97 20.33 -22.59 39.90
N LEU A 98 20.55 -23.75 39.25
CA LEU A 98 20.11 -23.93 37.86
C LEU A 98 18.57 -23.84 37.73
N ALA A 99 17.81 -24.45 38.63
CA ALA A 99 16.36 -24.40 38.63
C ALA A 99 15.84 -22.96 38.77
N LEU A 100 16.39 -22.15 39.67
CA LEU A 100 16.02 -20.76 39.88
C LEU A 100 16.33 -19.91 38.62
N ILE A 101 17.45 -20.14 37.96
CA ILE A 101 17.79 -19.46 36.70
C ILE A 101 16.77 -19.81 35.60
N VAL A 102 16.43 -21.11 35.46
CA VAL A 102 15.45 -21.56 34.46
C VAL A 102 14.07 -20.95 34.74
N ILE A 103 13.60 -20.99 36.00
CA ILE A 103 12.32 -20.40 36.40
C ILE A 103 12.29 -18.90 36.11
N SER A 104 13.36 -18.18 36.52
CA SER A 104 13.48 -16.74 36.25
C SER A 104 13.49 -16.44 34.74
N GLY A 105 14.18 -17.28 33.96
CA GLY A 105 14.21 -17.20 32.51
C GLY A 105 12.84 -17.40 31.86
N LEU A 106 12.07 -18.40 32.32
CA LEU A 106 10.70 -18.66 31.84
C LEU A 106 9.74 -17.52 32.20
N ILE A 107 9.84 -16.98 33.41
CA ILE A 107 9.04 -15.80 33.82
C ILE A 107 9.40 -14.61 32.92
N LYS A 108 10.69 -14.34 32.68
CA LYS A 108 11.15 -13.28 31.77
C LYS A 108 10.65 -13.48 30.35
N LEU A 109 10.68 -14.72 29.83
CA LEU A 109 10.13 -15.07 28.53
C LEU A 109 8.62 -14.72 28.47
N ARG A 110 7.87 -15.06 29.50
CA ARG A 110 6.44 -14.75 29.57
C ARG A 110 6.18 -13.25 29.64
N ILE A 111 6.94 -12.50 30.41
CA ILE A 111 6.85 -11.04 30.50
C ILE A 111 7.12 -10.42 29.12
N ASN A 112 8.19 -10.84 28.43
CA ASN A 112 8.55 -10.31 27.12
C ASN A 112 7.49 -10.64 26.06
N THR A 113 6.92 -11.84 26.08
CA THR A 113 5.82 -12.23 25.18
C THR A 113 4.58 -11.35 25.40
N LEU A 114 4.21 -11.10 26.66
CA LEU A 114 3.06 -10.23 26.99
C LEU A 114 3.32 -8.77 26.60
N LYS A 115 4.56 -8.27 26.80
CA LYS A 115 5.00 -6.94 26.36
C LYS A 115 4.84 -6.77 24.84
N GLY A 116 5.37 -7.74 24.07
CA GLY A 116 5.30 -7.71 22.62
C GLY A 116 3.85 -7.71 22.12
N TRP A 117 3.03 -8.62 22.65
CA TRP A 117 1.62 -8.70 22.28
C TRP A 117 0.84 -7.42 22.61
N MET A 118 1.10 -6.81 23.75
CA MET A 118 0.49 -5.53 24.13
C MET A 118 0.95 -4.41 23.21
N GLY A 119 2.25 -4.35 22.87
CA GLY A 119 2.82 -3.36 21.95
C GLY A 119 2.16 -3.42 20.57
N GLU A 120 2.05 -4.62 20.00
CA GLU A 120 1.40 -4.82 18.70
C GLU A 120 -0.09 -4.44 18.70
N ARG A 121 -0.81 -4.77 19.77
CA ARG A 121 -2.22 -4.35 19.92
C ARG A 121 -2.36 -2.83 19.96
N MET A 122 -1.48 -2.15 20.69
CA MET A 122 -1.52 -0.70 20.79
C MET A 122 -1.08 -0.01 19.49
N LEU A 123 -0.13 -0.58 18.78
CA LEU A 123 0.27 -0.16 17.43
C LEU A 123 -0.89 -0.28 16.45
N ARG A 124 -1.57 -1.42 16.44
CA ARG A 124 -2.78 -1.66 15.65
C ARG A 124 -3.86 -0.62 15.97
N ARG A 125 -4.08 -0.32 17.25
CA ARG A 125 -5.02 0.74 17.70
C ARG A 125 -4.63 2.10 17.17
N LEU A 126 -3.37 2.48 17.29
CA LEU A 126 -2.90 3.80 16.89
C LEU A 126 -3.01 3.99 15.36
N ARG A 127 -2.58 2.99 14.58
CA ARG A 127 -2.71 3.01 13.12
C ARG A 127 -4.16 3.14 12.66
N TYR A 128 -5.04 2.35 13.24
CA TYR A 128 -6.47 2.42 12.93
C TYR A 128 -7.06 3.77 13.31
N TYR A 129 -6.72 4.28 14.49
CA TYR A 129 -7.20 5.57 14.96
C TYR A 129 -6.74 6.73 14.06
N LEU A 130 -5.50 6.71 13.58
CA LEU A 130 -4.99 7.71 12.64
C LEU A 130 -5.68 7.60 11.27
N PHE A 131 -5.89 6.38 10.79
CA PHE A 131 -6.62 6.15 9.54
C PHE A 131 -8.07 6.64 9.62
N ASP A 132 -8.80 6.27 10.68
CA ASP A 132 -10.15 6.76 10.95
C ASP A 132 -10.19 8.30 11.01
N HIS A 133 -9.16 8.90 11.58
CA HIS A 133 -9.03 10.35 11.67
C HIS A 133 -8.87 11.01 10.30
N ILE A 134 -8.09 10.42 9.39
CA ILE A 134 -7.96 10.88 8.00
C ILE A 134 -9.33 10.88 7.29
N LEU A 135 -10.12 9.82 7.47
CA LEU A 135 -11.45 9.72 6.84
C LEU A 135 -12.40 10.85 7.31
N ARG A 136 -12.07 11.50 8.42
CA ARG A 136 -12.84 12.62 9.00
C ARG A 136 -12.29 14.00 8.67
N PHE A 137 -11.22 14.08 7.88
CA PHE A 137 -10.64 15.36 7.48
C PHE A 137 -11.58 16.11 6.54
N PRO A 138 -11.74 17.43 6.71
CA PRO A 138 -12.41 18.25 5.72
C PRO A 138 -11.60 18.30 4.43
N LEU A 139 -12.25 18.47 3.29
CA LEU A 139 -11.61 18.49 1.97
C LEU A 139 -10.46 19.53 1.87
N SER A 140 -10.59 20.67 2.55
CA SER A 140 -9.55 21.71 2.62
C SER A 140 -8.23 21.21 3.24
N ALA A 141 -8.30 20.27 4.18
CA ALA A 141 -7.10 19.70 4.80
C ALA A 141 -6.23 18.92 3.80
N PHE A 142 -6.87 18.19 2.86
CA PHE A 142 -6.14 17.43 1.84
C PHE A 142 -5.38 18.30 0.84
N ARG A 143 -5.71 19.57 0.69
CA ARG A 143 -4.96 20.53 -0.14
C ARG A 143 -3.61 20.91 0.49
N ARG A 144 -3.48 20.79 1.83
CA ARG A 144 -2.28 21.17 2.60
C ARG A 144 -1.40 19.96 2.93
N VAL A 145 -1.98 18.77 2.97
CA VAL A 145 -1.31 17.55 3.43
C VAL A 145 -0.89 16.69 2.23
N LYS A 146 0.39 16.31 2.21
CA LYS A 146 0.92 15.39 1.20
C LYS A 146 0.51 13.94 1.55
N SER A 147 -0.18 13.25 0.65
CA SER A 147 -0.66 11.87 0.85
C SER A 147 0.46 10.88 1.18
N ALA A 148 1.62 11.00 0.51
CA ALA A 148 2.79 10.17 0.76
C ALA A 148 3.34 10.36 2.18
N GLU A 149 3.32 11.57 2.72
CA GLU A 149 3.77 11.87 4.08
C GLU A 149 2.87 11.21 5.12
N MET A 150 1.54 11.30 4.95
CA MET A 150 0.58 10.63 5.83
C MET A 150 0.71 9.11 5.82
N ALA A 151 0.91 8.54 4.63
CA ALA A 151 1.13 7.09 4.49
C ALA A 151 2.42 6.65 5.22
N THR A 152 3.52 7.40 5.06
CA THR A 152 4.79 7.14 5.74
C THR A 152 4.66 7.28 7.26
N MET A 153 3.93 8.28 7.74
CA MET A 153 3.68 8.45 9.17
C MET A 153 2.95 7.26 9.77
N ILE A 154 1.85 6.80 9.15
CA ILE A 154 1.07 5.65 9.66
C ILE A 154 1.86 4.35 9.57
N LYS A 155 2.65 4.15 8.51
CA LYS A 155 3.41 2.92 8.29
C LYS A 155 4.68 2.88 9.12
N ASP A 156 5.57 3.87 8.95
CA ASP A 156 6.96 3.79 9.40
C ASP A 156 7.25 4.59 10.67
N GLU A 157 6.65 5.80 10.85
CA GLU A 157 6.95 6.63 12.01
C GLU A 157 6.23 6.16 13.28
N VAL A 158 5.06 5.53 13.12
CA VAL A 158 4.30 4.96 14.25
C VAL A 158 4.85 3.60 14.68
N GLU A 159 5.56 2.87 13.83
CA GLU A 159 6.13 1.53 14.12
C GLU A 159 6.95 1.49 15.41
N PRO A 160 7.94 2.38 15.64
CA PRO A 160 8.72 2.37 16.87
C PRO A 160 7.89 2.68 18.13
N LEU A 161 6.76 3.38 17.99
CA LEU A 161 5.86 3.67 19.10
C LEU A 161 5.22 2.40 19.67
N GLY A 162 4.89 1.42 18.80
CA GLY A 162 4.33 0.14 19.22
C GLY A 162 5.26 -0.63 20.16
N GLY A 163 6.54 -0.75 19.79
CA GLY A 163 7.56 -1.36 20.63
C GLY A 163 7.69 -0.67 21.98
N PHE A 164 7.82 0.66 21.96
CA PHE A 164 7.93 1.46 23.19
C PHE A 164 6.70 1.36 24.10
N VAL A 165 5.47 1.32 23.54
CA VAL A 165 4.25 1.20 24.35
C VAL A 165 4.26 -0.08 25.20
N GLY A 166 4.72 -1.20 24.63
CA GLY A 166 4.91 -2.46 25.38
C GLY A 166 5.93 -2.34 26.52
N GLU A 167 6.92 -1.48 26.35
CA GLU A 167 8.05 -1.31 27.26
C GLU A 167 7.90 -0.16 28.25
N ALA A 168 6.96 0.76 28.00
CA ALA A 168 6.85 2.03 28.68
C ALA A 168 6.78 1.97 30.22
N VAL A 169 6.12 0.97 30.78
CA VAL A 169 5.93 0.80 32.23
C VAL A 169 6.67 -0.45 32.73
N ILE A 170 6.59 -1.55 32.00
CA ILE A 170 7.11 -2.84 32.46
C ILE A 170 8.63 -2.88 32.44
N THR A 171 9.28 -2.31 31.42
CA THR A 171 10.74 -2.31 31.30
C THR A 171 11.41 -1.54 32.43
N PRO A 172 11.03 -0.28 32.75
CA PRO A 172 11.64 0.42 33.89
C PRO A 172 11.32 -0.24 35.24
N LEU A 173 10.14 -0.86 35.38
CA LEU A 173 9.81 -1.59 36.60
C LEU A 173 10.65 -2.85 36.76
N TYR A 174 10.85 -3.61 35.68
CA TYR A 174 11.66 -4.83 35.66
C TYR A 174 13.16 -4.52 35.86
N LEU A 175 13.71 -3.61 35.07
CA LEU A 175 15.12 -3.25 35.15
C LEU A 175 15.44 -2.49 36.43
N GLY A 176 14.57 -1.60 36.87
CA GLY A 176 14.68 -0.90 38.16
C GLY A 176 14.60 -1.88 39.33
N GLY A 177 13.65 -2.82 39.29
CA GLY A 177 13.54 -3.89 40.26
C GLY A 177 14.81 -4.75 40.32
N GLN A 178 15.33 -5.15 39.17
CA GLN A 178 16.55 -5.94 39.08
C GLN A 178 17.77 -5.16 39.64
N ALA A 179 17.96 -3.91 39.24
CA ALA A 179 19.04 -3.07 39.73
C ALA A 179 18.95 -2.84 41.27
N LEU A 180 17.75 -2.53 41.78
CA LEU A 180 17.49 -2.35 43.20
C LEU A 180 17.73 -3.64 43.97
N THR A 181 17.27 -4.80 43.47
CA THR A 181 17.49 -6.10 44.12
C THR A 181 18.98 -6.42 44.22
N ALA A 182 19.76 -6.23 43.16
CA ALA A 182 21.21 -6.42 43.19
C ALA A 182 21.90 -5.44 44.15
N LEU A 183 21.51 -4.16 44.14
CA LEU A 183 22.05 -3.14 45.04
C LEU A 183 21.74 -3.43 46.52
N PHE A 184 20.51 -3.79 46.84
CA PHE A 184 20.11 -4.23 48.18
C PHE A 184 20.89 -5.46 48.63
N PHE A 185 21.02 -6.45 47.76
CA PHE A 185 21.84 -7.64 48.07
C PHE A 185 23.27 -7.27 48.45
N ILE A 186 23.94 -6.39 47.63
CA ILE A 186 25.31 -5.94 47.95
C ILE A 186 25.36 -5.17 49.28
N LEU A 187 24.38 -4.30 49.53
CA LEU A 187 24.29 -3.49 50.75
C LEU A 187 24.14 -4.38 51.99
N PHE A 188 23.28 -5.43 51.91
CA PHE A 188 23.07 -6.37 53.00
C PHE A 188 24.29 -7.24 53.28
N GLN A 189 25.11 -7.56 52.27
CA GLN A 189 26.36 -8.32 52.48
C GLN A 189 27.43 -7.43 53.16
N HIS A 190 27.58 -6.16 52.71
CA HIS A 190 28.52 -5.25 53.36
C HIS A 190 28.21 -3.77 52.99
N VAL A 191 27.93 -2.96 53.99
CA VAL A 191 27.50 -1.56 53.84
C VAL A 191 28.50 -0.70 53.03
N TYR A 192 29.79 -0.80 53.25
CA TYR A 192 30.80 -0.02 52.52
C TYR A 192 30.84 -0.38 51.03
N LEU A 193 30.76 -1.65 50.68
CA LEU A 193 30.71 -2.09 49.29
C LEU A 193 29.39 -1.66 48.62
N GLY A 194 28.29 -1.70 49.36
CA GLY A 194 26.99 -1.17 48.90
C GLY A 194 27.04 0.33 48.63
N MET A 195 27.68 1.11 49.46
CA MET A 195 27.87 2.56 49.21
C MET A 195 28.74 2.85 47.98
N VAL A 196 29.77 2.05 47.72
CA VAL A 196 30.60 2.17 46.51
C VAL A 196 29.78 1.85 45.28
N ALA A 197 29.01 0.75 45.29
CA ALA A 197 28.11 0.40 44.20
C ALA A 197 27.07 1.50 43.92
N PHE A 198 26.42 1.98 44.99
CA PHE A 198 25.44 3.06 44.89
C PHE A 198 26.06 4.35 44.33
N GLY A 199 27.22 4.77 44.84
CA GLY A 199 27.95 5.95 44.37
C GLY A 199 28.27 5.86 42.87
N MET A 200 28.68 4.70 42.37
CA MET A 200 28.94 4.49 40.93
C MET A 200 27.69 4.51 40.09
N VAL A 201 26.59 3.94 40.56
CA VAL A 201 25.27 4.04 39.88
C VAL A 201 24.82 5.49 39.78
N VAL A 202 24.97 6.28 40.86
CA VAL A 202 24.62 7.71 40.86
C VAL A 202 25.52 8.48 39.87
N VAL A 203 26.81 8.22 39.83
CA VAL A 203 27.73 8.83 38.86
C VAL A 203 27.31 8.53 37.44
N GLN A 204 26.97 7.29 37.13
CA GLN A 204 26.47 6.91 35.80
C GLN A 204 25.13 7.60 35.50
N ALA A 205 24.20 7.60 36.43
CA ALA A 205 22.86 8.21 36.27
C ALA A 205 22.90 9.73 36.07
N VAL A 206 23.97 10.40 36.54
CA VAL A 206 24.13 11.86 36.39
C VAL A 206 24.91 12.22 35.13
N ILE A 207 26.04 11.57 34.88
CA ILE A 207 26.95 11.92 33.77
C ILE A 207 26.37 11.53 32.44
N ILE A 208 25.86 10.30 32.27
CA ILE A 208 25.42 9.78 30.98
C ILE A 208 24.25 10.58 30.40
N PRO A 209 23.16 10.91 31.14
CA PRO A 209 22.07 11.72 30.61
C PRO A 209 22.48 13.14 30.18
N ARG A 210 23.42 13.77 30.95
CA ARG A 210 23.95 15.08 30.56
C ARG A 210 24.65 15.06 29.22
N MET A 211 25.50 14.05 28.99
CA MET A 211 26.19 13.89 27.70
C MET A 211 25.22 13.57 26.56
N ARG A 212 24.10 12.89 26.81
CA ARG A 212 23.11 12.52 25.80
C ARG A 212 22.27 13.70 25.31
N ARG A 213 22.12 14.78 26.04
CA ARG A 213 21.28 15.94 25.64
C ARG A 213 21.64 16.46 24.24
N ARG A 214 22.93 16.62 23.92
CA ARG A 214 23.35 17.05 22.59
C ARG A 214 23.09 16.00 21.52
N LEU A 215 23.16 14.72 21.90
CA LEU A 215 22.86 13.61 20.99
C LEU A 215 21.39 13.61 20.55
N LEU A 216 20.46 13.97 21.46
CA LEU A 216 19.03 14.13 21.15
C LEU A 216 18.78 15.29 20.17
N VAL A 217 19.47 16.41 20.35
CA VAL A 217 19.38 17.55 19.42
C VAL A 217 19.84 17.11 18.02
N LEU A 218 21.00 16.44 17.93
CA LEU A 218 21.53 15.92 16.65
C LEU A 218 20.62 14.85 16.03
N SER A 219 19.96 14.02 16.85
CA SER A 219 18.97 13.05 16.36
C SER A 219 17.79 13.75 15.69
N ARG A 220 17.29 14.82 16.32
CA ARG A 220 16.19 15.64 15.76
C ARG A 220 16.61 16.34 14.45
N GLU A 221 17.80 16.97 14.46
CA GLU A 221 18.34 17.63 13.26
C GLU A 221 18.51 16.63 12.10
N ARG A 222 18.99 15.41 12.40
CA ARG A 222 19.10 14.32 11.43
C ARG A 222 17.75 13.93 10.84
N GLN A 223 16.71 13.80 11.67
CA GLN A 223 15.36 13.45 11.18
C GLN A 223 14.80 14.52 10.27
N ILE A 224 14.94 15.80 10.64
CA ILE A 224 14.50 16.92 9.81
C ILE A 224 15.24 16.93 8.47
N ALA A 225 16.56 16.81 8.49
CA ALA A 225 17.39 16.78 7.26
C ALA A 225 17.03 15.57 6.36
N SER A 226 16.76 14.40 6.96
CA SER A 226 16.35 13.20 6.23
C SER A 226 14.99 13.36 5.57
N ARG A 227 14.00 13.97 6.23
CA ARG A 227 12.68 14.28 5.66
C ARG A 227 12.80 15.28 4.50
N GLN A 228 13.59 16.35 4.67
CA GLN A 228 13.82 17.33 3.62
C GLN A 228 14.48 16.70 2.39
N LEU A 229 15.39 15.74 2.61
CA LEU A 229 16.00 14.97 1.52
C LEU A 229 14.98 14.10 0.79
N ALA A 230 14.17 13.34 1.54
CA ALA A 230 13.12 12.49 0.96
C ALA A 230 12.06 13.31 0.20
N GLY A 231 11.65 14.45 0.77
CA GLY A 231 10.75 15.39 0.10
C GLY A 231 11.32 15.90 -1.23
N ARG A 232 12.62 16.25 -1.26
CA ARG A 232 13.26 16.71 -2.51
C ARG A 232 13.32 15.61 -3.56
N VAL A 233 13.61 14.37 -3.18
CA VAL A 233 13.56 13.23 -4.12
C VAL A 233 12.17 13.09 -4.73
N ALA A 234 11.13 13.15 -3.92
CA ALA A 234 9.76 13.07 -4.42
C ALA A 234 9.43 14.22 -5.38
N GLU A 235 9.83 15.46 -5.05
CA GLU A 235 9.65 16.63 -5.93
C GLU A 235 10.38 16.47 -7.26
N CYS A 236 11.60 15.93 -7.26
CA CYS A 236 12.35 15.67 -8.51
C CYS A 236 11.70 14.55 -9.35
N VAL A 237 11.13 13.52 -8.71
CA VAL A 237 10.42 12.45 -9.42
C VAL A 237 9.12 12.97 -10.03
N ASP A 238 8.36 13.77 -9.30
CA ASP A 238 7.12 14.36 -9.78
C ASP A 238 7.36 15.40 -10.88
N GLY A 239 8.46 16.16 -10.77
CA GLY A 239 8.85 17.23 -11.71
C GLY A 239 9.92 16.81 -12.73
N VAL A 240 10.11 15.49 -12.99
CA VAL A 240 11.20 15.01 -13.88
C VAL A 240 11.10 15.57 -15.30
N ILE A 241 9.89 15.78 -15.80
CA ILE A 241 9.65 16.36 -17.13
C ILE A 241 10.21 17.78 -17.20
N GLU A 242 9.93 18.61 -16.21
CA GLU A 242 10.42 19.99 -16.12
C GLU A 242 11.94 20.04 -15.98
N ILE A 243 12.52 19.14 -15.19
CA ILE A 243 13.97 19.03 -15.02
C ILE A 243 14.65 18.77 -16.36
N HIS A 244 14.11 17.82 -17.16
CA HIS A 244 14.65 17.52 -18.47
C HIS A 244 14.32 18.60 -19.52
N ALA A 245 13.11 19.16 -19.51
CA ALA A 245 12.69 20.19 -20.43
C ALA A 245 13.53 21.48 -20.31
N HIS A 246 14.06 21.76 -19.10
CA HIS A 246 14.85 22.95 -18.80
C HIS A 246 16.36 22.69 -18.63
N ASP A 247 16.85 21.47 -18.90
CA ASP A 247 18.26 21.06 -18.73
C ASP A 247 18.83 21.38 -17.33
N THR A 248 18.04 21.22 -16.28
CA THR A 248 18.42 21.53 -14.89
C THR A 248 18.98 20.35 -14.10
N VAL A 249 19.26 19.21 -14.75
CA VAL A 249 19.75 17.96 -14.12
C VAL A 249 20.99 18.20 -13.25
N ASN A 250 21.95 19.01 -13.73
CA ASN A 250 23.19 19.29 -12.99
C ASN A 250 22.95 20.19 -11.76
N TYR A 251 21.97 21.09 -11.83
CA TYR A 251 21.55 21.88 -10.68
C TYR A 251 20.95 20.97 -9.59
N GLU A 252 20.04 20.07 -9.96
CA GLU A 252 19.43 19.14 -9.04
C GLU A 252 20.45 18.20 -8.38
N ARG A 253 21.42 17.72 -9.16
CA ARG A 253 22.55 16.93 -8.63
C ARG A 253 23.38 17.70 -7.60
N ALA A 254 23.67 18.96 -7.87
CA ALA A 254 24.44 19.82 -6.97
C ALA A 254 23.68 20.08 -5.66
N GLU A 255 22.39 20.39 -5.78
CA GLU A 255 21.52 20.65 -4.64
C GLU A 255 21.34 19.40 -3.75
N PHE A 256 21.10 18.25 -4.37
CA PHE A 256 21.01 16.98 -3.67
C PHE A 256 22.31 16.60 -2.96
N SER A 257 23.46 16.81 -3.62
CA SER A 257 24.80 16.60 -3.04
C SER A 257 25.05 17.49 -1.81
N ALA A 258 24.64 18.75 -1.87
CA ALA A 258 24.76 19.68 -0.73
C ALA A 258 23.92 19.20 0.48
N ARG A 259 22.71 18.73 0.25
CA ARG A 259 21.84 18.15 1.31
C ARG A 259 22.44 16.87 1.92
N LEU A 260 23.01 16.00 1.08
CA LEU A 260 23.75 14.81 1.55
C LEU A 260 24.95 15.20 2.40
N GLY A 261 25.72 16.22 2.00
CA GLY A 261 26.86 16.74 2.75
C GLY A 261 26.45 17.25 4.14
N ARG A 262 25.35 17.99 4.22
CA ARG A 262 24.80 18.44 5.52
C ARG A 262 24.39 17.26 6.40
N LEU A 263 23.69 16.28 5.85
CA LEU A 263 23.26 15.08 6.57
C LEU A 263 24.47 14.28 7.06
N PHE A 264 25.53 14.18 6.26
CA PHE A 264 26.78 13.52 6.61
C PHE A 264 27.43 14.17 7.84
N LEU A 265 27.56 15.50 7.89
CA LEU A 265 28.17 16.22 9.03
C LEU A 265 27.38 15.99 10.31
N ILE A 266 26.04 16.05 10.27
CA ILE A 266 25.18 15.77 11.43
C ILE A 266 25.38 14.32 11.92
N ARG A 267 25.43 13.36 11.01
CA ARG A 267 25.64 11.95 11.34
C ARG A 267 27.03 11.69 11.90
N PHE A 268 28.04 12.36 11.37
CA PHE A 268 29.41 12.22 11.84
C PHE A 268 29.56 12.73 13.27
N GLU A 269 29.06 13.94 13.59
CA GLU A 269 29.05 14.47 14.96
C GLU A 269 28.25 13.54 15.91
N PHE A 270 27.11 13.03 15.45
CA PHE A 270 26.31 12.08 16.21
C PHE A 270 27.11 10.82 16.57
N TYR A 271 27.83 10.22 15.62
CA TYR A 271 28.65 9.03 15.87
C TYR A 271 29.81 9.30 16.81
N GLN A 272 30.53 10.40 16.66
CA GLN A 272 31.60 10.78 17.56
C GLN A 272 31.13 10.86 19.02
N ARG A 273 30.02 11.53 19.26
CA ARG A 273 29.44 11.66 20.59
C ARG A 273 28.91 10.33 21.14
N LYS A 274 28.27 9.54 20.30
CA LYS A 274 27.77 8.21 20.64
C LYS A 274 28.93 7.29 21.10
N PHE A 275 30.03 7.28 20.37
CA PHE A 275 31.19 6.48 20.74
C PHE A 275 31.87 6.98 22.00
N MET A 276 31.93 8.28 22.22
CA MET A 276 32.45 8.85 23.46
C MET A 276 31.64 8.40 24.69
N ILE A 277 30.30 8.45 24.57
CA ILE A 277 29.38 7.96 25.62
C ILE A 277 29.61 6.47 25.88
N LYS A 278 29.72 5.68 24.79
CA LYS A 278 29.96 4.23 24.89
C LYS A 278 31.30 3.93 25.60
N PHE A 279 32.35 4.64 25.23
CA PHE A 279 33.66 4.53 25.87
C PHE A 279 33.56 4.83 27.37
N LEU A 280 32.95 5.96 27.74
CA LEU A 280 32.83 6.37 29.15
C LEU A 280 32.00 5.38 29.95
N ASN A 281 30.90 4.89 29.41
CA ASN A 281 30.06 3.87 30.06
C ASN A 281 30.84 2.57 30.30
N ASN A 282 31.61 2.11 29.32
CA ASN A 282 32.45 0.92 29.48
C ASN A 282 33.56 1.14 30.52
N LEU A 283 34.19 2.32 30.51
CA LEU A 283 35.21 2.68 31.49
C LEU A 283 34.61 2.63 32.92
N LEU A 284 33.47 3.32 33.14
CA LEU A 284 32.81 3.33 34.45
C LEU A 284 32.41 1.93 34.92
N SER A 285 31.95 1.07 33.97
CA SER A 285 31.64 -0.32 34.32
C SER A 285 32.84 -1.17 34.74
N GLN A 286 34.06 -0.81 34.33
CA GLN A 286 35.29 -1.52 34.73
C GLN A 286 35.95 -0.90 35.99
N VAL A 287 35.71 0.38 36.26
CA VAL A 287 36.24 1.03 37.49
C VAL A 287 35.65 0.41 38.76
N THR A 288 34.39 -0.03 38.71
CA THR A 288 33.74 -0.57 39.91
C THR A 288 34.28 -1.95 40.34
N PRO A 289 34.49 -2.95 39.47
CA PRO A 289 35.19 -4.18 39.82
C PRO A 289 36.55 -3.91 40.39
N PHE A 290 37.31 -2.94 39.83
CA PHE A 290 38.57 -2.51 40.37
C PHE A 290 38.44 -2.06 41.84
N LEU A 291 37.44 -1.18 42.13
CA LEU A 291 37.19 -0.73 43.49
C LEU A 291 36.76 -1.88 44.41
N PHE A 292 35.99 -2.84 43.95
CA PHE A 292 35.59 -4.01 44.72
C PHE A 292 36.74 -4.94 45.04
N TYR A 293 37.64 -5.19 44.10
CA TYR A 293 38.89 -5.93 44.37
C TYR A 293 39.77 -5.20 45.35
N LEU A 294 39.92 -3.90 45.21
CA LEU A 294 40.77 -3.09 46.09
C LEU A 294 40.19 -3.01 47.52
N VAL A 295 38.96 -2.52 47.66
CA VAL A 295 38.30 -2.31 48.96
C VAL A 295 37.84 -3.63 49.57
N GLY A 296 37.17 -4.46 48.79
CA GLY A 296 36.66 -5.75 49.26
C GLY A 296 37.80 -6.75 49.58
N GLY A 297 38.83 -6.77 48.75
CA GLY A 297 40.03 -7.57 49.02
C GLY A 297 40.74 -7.12 50.29
N TYR A 298 40.91 -5.82 50.53
CA TYR A 298 41.44 -5.28 51.79
C TYR A 298 40.60 -5.72 52.99
N LEU A 299 39.25 -5.58 52.93
CA LEU A 299 38.35 -5.99 54.00
C LEU A 299 38.40 -7.50 54.25
N ALA A 300 38.62 -8.31 53.22
CA ALA A 300 38.76 -9.75 53.35
C ALA A 300 40.10 -10.11 54.04
N ILE A 301 41.22 -9.45 53.74
CA ILE A 301 42.52 -9.63 54.36
C ILE A 301 42.45 -9.26 55.84
N VAL A 302 41.74 -8.18 56.19
CA VAL A 302 41.58 -7.74 57.60
C VAL A 302 40.53 -8.63 58.36
N GLY A 303 39.93 -9.60 57.71
CA GLY A 303 38.92 -10.50 58.31
C GLY A 303 37.57 -9.92 58.59
N ARG A 304 37.24 -8.74 57.98
CA ARG A 304 35.93 -8.06 58.12
C ARG A 304 34.93 -8.48 57.06
N LEU A 305 35.33 -9.19 56.03
CA LEU A 305 34.48 -9.67 54.94
C LEU A 305 34.83 -11.16 54.71
N ASP A 306 33.79 -11.97 54.60
CA ASP A 306 33.94 -13.38 54.23
C ASP A 306 34.20 -13.54 52.73
N ILE A 307 35.02 -14.52 52.34
CA ILE A 307 35.44 -14.76 50.96
C ILE A 307 34.20 -15.08 50.08
N GLY A 308 33.27 -15.91 50.57
CA GLY A 308 32.03 -16.22 49.88
C GLY A 308 31.16 -14.99 49.66
N ALA A 309 31.10 -14.11 50.68
CA ALA A 309 30.37 -12.83 50.54
C ALA A 309 31.04 -11.90 49.51
N LEU A 310 32.39 -11.85 49.47
CA LEU A 310 33.11 -11.06 48.44
C LEU A 310 32.81 -11.56 47.03
N VAL A 311 32.84 -12.89 46.82
CA VAL A 311 32.54 -13.47 45.49
C VAL A 311 31.07 -13.22 45.10
N ALA A 312 30.14 -13.36 46.03
CA ALA A 312 28.70 -13.09 45.77
C ALA A 312 28.48 -11.61 45.45
N VAL A 313 29.12 -10.68 46.14
CA VAL A 313 29.05 -9.24 45.88
C VAL A 313 29.62 -8.89 44.48
N ILE A 314 30.74 -9.49 44.08
CA ILE A 314 31.31 -9.30 42.77
C ILE A 314 30.39 -9.87 41.68
N ALA A 315 29.80 -11.04 41.90
CA ALA A 315 28.81 -11.61 41.00
C ALA A 315 27.56 -10.72 40.87
N ALA A 316 26.96 -10.29 41.98
CA ALA A 316 25.80 -9.39 41.98
C ALA A 316 26.09 -8.04 41.30
N TYR A 317 27.30 -7.48 41.49
CA TYR A 317 27.68 -6.25 40.81
C TYR A 317 27.85 -6.47 39.29
N LYS A 318 28.36 -7.61 38.84
CA LYS A 318 28.48 -7.90 37.40
C LYS A 318 27.12 -7.80 36.68
N ASP A 319 26.06 -8.11 37.40
CA ASP A 319 24.67 -8.02 36.88
C ASP A 319 24.05 -6.60 37.00
N LEU A 320 24.64 -5.69 37.76
CA LEU A 320 24.10 -4.36 38.05
C LEU A 320 24.24 -3.35 36.89
N PRO A 321 25.39 -3.25 36.16
CA PRO A 321 25.55 -2.25 35.08
C PRO A 321 24.63 -2.45 33.89
N GLY A 322 24.24 -3.70 33.60
CA GLY A 322 23.31 -4.04 32.50
C GLY A 322 21.97 -3.35 32.63
N PRO A 323 21.18 -3.65 33.69
CA PRO A 323 19.90 -3.01 33.94
C PRO A 323 19.96 -1.49 34.05
N VAL A 324 21.02 -0.94 34.67
CA VAL A 324 21.18 0.53 34.77
C VAL A 324 21.40 1.15 33.41
N LYS A 325 22.22 0.54 32.56
CA LYS A 325 22.44 0.99 31.19
C LYS A 325 21.12 0.92 30.37
N GLU A 326 20.41 -0.20 30.44
CA GLU A 326 19.15 -0.40 29.75
C GLU A 326 18.07 0.59 30.22
N LEU A 327 18.03 0.95 31.51
CA LEU A 327 17.16 2.01 32.04
C LEU A 327 17.48 3.37 31.43
N ILE A 328 18.76 3.69 31.26
CA ILE A 328 19.18 4.93 30.62
C ILE A 328 18.84 4.91 29.12
N ASP A 329 18.97 3.77 28.46
CA ASP A 329 18.59 3.59 27.06
C ASP A 329 17.06 3.69 26.91
N TRP A 330 16.28 3.08 27.80
CA TRP A 330 14.82 3.23 27.88
C TRP A 330 14.38 4.70 28.06
N ASP A 331 15.06 5.48 28.89
CA ASP A 331 14.71 6.91 29.08
C ASP A 331 14.94 7.70 27.77
N GLN A 332 15.96 7.36 27.01
CA GLN A 332 16.17 7.92 25.67
C GLN A 332 15.06 7.52 24.70
N GLU A 333 14.70 6.24 24.66
CA GLU A 333 13.59 5.75 23.82
C GLU A 333 12.27 6.41 24.22
N ARG A 334 12.04 6.63 25.50
CA ARG A 334 10.89 7.37 26.03
C ARG A 334 10.81 8.79 25.47
N MET A 335 11.94 9.52 25.44
CA MET A 335 11.99 10.86 24.89
C MET A 335 11.79 10.85 23.37
N ASP A 336 12.45 9.97 22.65
CA ASP A 336 12.32 9.84 21.19
C ASP A 336 10.89 9.44 20.79
N ALA A 337 10.30 8.47 21.48
CA ALA A 337 8.90 8.07 21.27
C ALA A 337 7.93 9.21 21.60
N GLY A 338 8.18 9.96 22.67
CA GLY A 338 7.37 11.13 23.03
C GLY A 338 7.40 12.22 21.96
N ILE A 339 8.57 12.50 21.38
CA ILE A 339 8.73 13.49 20.30
C ILE A 339 7.98 13.01 19.04
N LYS A 340 8.19 11.76 18.62
CA LYS A 340 7.52 11.18 17.45
C LYS A 340 6.01 11.19 17.62
N TYR A 341 5.51 10.76 18.78
CA TYR A 341 4.09 10.78 19.07
C TYR A 341 3.51 12.19 18.97
N SER A 342 4.18 13.19 19.56
CA SER A 342 3.73 14.59 19.51
C SER A 342 3.70 15.11 18.06
N GLN A 343 4.70 14.79 17.25
CA GLN A 343 4.76 15.17 15.83
C GLN A 343 3.62 14.54 15.03
N VAL A 344 3.36 13.24 15.24
CA VAL A 344 2.25 12.54 14.57
C VAL A 344 0.92 13.18 15.00
N ILE A 345 0.70 13.43 16.29
CA ILE A 345 -0.54 14.05 16.78
C ILE A 345 -0.72 15.46 16.23
N GLU A 346 0.33 16.28 16.18
CA GLU A 346 0.30 17.64 15.63
C GLU A 346 -0.10 17.63 14.13
N GLN A 347 0.51 16.75 13.33
CA GLN A 347 0.21 16.63 11.91
C GLN A 347 -1.23 16.16 11.62
N PHE A 348 -1.77 15.30 12.48
CA PHE A 348 -3.15 14.82 12.40
C PHE A 348 -4.16 15.72 13.13
N SER A 349 -3.71 16.81 13.77
CA SER A 349 -4.57 17.77 14.45
C SER A 349 -5.06 18.82 13.45
N VAL A 350 -6.21 18.56 12.85
CA VAL A 350 -6.83 19.43 11.86
C VAL A 350 -8.06 20.09 12.46
N ASP A 351 -8.23 21.39 12.19
CA ASP A 351 -9.43 22.13 12.59
C ASP A 351 -10.65 21.67 11.78
N ASN A 352 -11.83 21.81 12.39
CA ASN A 352 -13.12 21.46 11.76
C ASN A 352 -13.24 19.99 11.33
N LEU A 353 -12.68 19.10 12.15
CA LEU A 353 -12.79 17.65 11.93
C LEU A 353 -14.26 17.22 11.93
N MET A 354 -14.66 16.37 10.98
CA MET A 354 -16.00 15.81 10.93
C MET A 354 -16.35 15.04 12.21
N PRO A 355 -17.50 15.29 12.84
CA PRO A 355 -17.94 14.56 14.05
C PRO A 355 -18.09 13.05 13.77
N GLU A 356 -17.73 12.20 14.73
CA GLU A 356 -17.85 10.72 14.61
C GLU A 356 -19.28 10.28 14.28
N GLY A 357 -20.28 10.93 14.85
CA GLY A 357 -21.68 10.61 14.58
C GLY A 357 -22.13 10.80 13.14
N GLN A 358 -21.43 11.62 12.35
CA GLN A 358 -21.75 11.81 10.93
C GLN A 358 -21.30 10.65 10.05
N LEU A 359 -20.29 9.89 10.48
CA LEU A 359 -19.81 8.65 9.81
C LEU A 359 -20.44 7.39 10.42
N ALA A 360 -21.38 7.53 11.35
CA ALA A 360 -22.00 6.36 11.97
C ALA A 360 -22.76 5.51 10.94
N LEU A 361 -22.63 4.20 11.07
CA LEU A 361 -23.38 3.25 10.26
C LEU A 361 -24.89 3.40 10.55
N ILE A 362 -25.66 3.69 9.53
CA ILE A 362 -27.13 3.70 9.58
C ILE A 362 -27.65 2.63 8.64
N ASP A 363 -28.39 1.69 9.18
CA ASP A 363 -28.86 0.53 8.41
C ASP A 363 -29.81 0.90 7.30
N SER A 364 -30.81 1.74 7.59
CA SER A 364 -31.81 2.17 6.61
C SER A 364 -32.09 3.67 6.78
N PRO A 365 -31.24 4.54 6.21
CA PRO A 365 -31.48 5.98 6.29
C PRO A 365 -32.70 6.33 5.44
N GLU A 366 -33.52 7.23 5.96
CA GLU A 366 -34.55 7.88 5.15
C GLU A 366 -33.88 8.79 4.14
N LEU A 367 -34.06 8.49 2.86
CA LEU A 367 -33.49 9.27 1.76
C LEU A 367 -34.54 10.22 1.21
N PRO A 368 -34.26 11.52 1.15
CA PRO A 368 -35.15 12.49 0.52
C PRO A 368 -35.18 12.24 -1.00
N ARG A 369 -36.35 11.87 -1.53
CA ARG A 369 -36.53 11.59 -2.95
C ARG A 369 -37.49 12.60 -3.64
N GLU A 370 -38.20 13.37 -2.85
CA GLU A 370 -39.17 14.38 -3.30
C GLU A 370 -38.91 15.72 -2.58
N GLY A 371 -39.38 16.81 -3.12
CA GLY A 371 -39.22 18.15 -2.59
C GLY A 371 -38.18 18.97 -3.36
N HIS A 372 -37.39 19.76 -2.64
CA HIS A 372 -36.48 20.74 -3.24
C HIS A 372 -35.09 20.65 -2.61
N LEU A 373 -34.06 20.93 -3.42
CA LEU A 373 -32.72 21.28 -2.95
C LEU A 373 -32.68 22.81 -2.79
N ARG A 374 -32.61 23.28 -1.54
CA ARG A 374 -32.69 24.70 -1.19
C ARG A 374 -31.37 25.19 -0.64
N ALA A 375 -30.87 26.29 -1.18
CA ALA A 375 -29.76 27.06 -0.65
C ALA A 375 -30.28 28.39 -0.08
N SER A 376 -29.93 28.71 1.17
CA SER A 376 -30.37 29.91 1.87
C SER A 376 -29.17 30.72 2.37
N HIS A 377 -28.86 31.85 1.71
CA HIS A 377 -27.76 32.76 2.01
C HIS A 377 -26.40 32.06 2.19
N VAL A 378 -26.14 31.08 1.31
CA VAL A 378 -24.92 30.27 1.37
C VAL A 378 -23.72 31.10 0.98
N SER A 379 -22.72 31.15 1.86
CA SER A 379 -21.42 31.77 1.59
C SER A 379 -20.29 30.79 1.88
N LEU A 380 -19.20 30.93 1.11
CA LEU A 380 -18.00 30.14 1.27
C LEU A 380 -16.79 31.07 1.29
N LEU A 381 -15.95 30.94 2.31
CA LEU A 381 -14.68 31.62 2.45
C LEU A 381 -13.53 30.64 2.12
N ASP A 382 -12.47 31.17 1.52
CA ASP A 382 -11.21 30.44 1.42
C ASP A 382 -10.41 30.50 2.73
N ASP A 383 -9.25 29.86 2.75
CA ASP A 383 -8.34 29.85 3.90
C ASP A 383 -7.78 31.23 4.25
N SER A 384 -7.84 32.20 3.33
CA SER A 384 -7.40 33.60 3.53
C SER A 384 -8.54 34.51 4.04
N GLY A 385 -9.77 33.97 4.14
CA GLY A 385 -10.98 34.74 4.49
C GLY A 385 -11.61 35.47 3.29
N THR A 386 -11.13 35.22 2.06
CA THR A 386 -11.72 35.78 0.86
C THR A 386 -13.01 35.04 0.51
N LYS A 387 -14.07 35.77 0.17
CA LYS A 387 -15.33 35.16 -0.25
C LYS A 387 -15.20 34.55 -1.64
N ILE A 388 -15.36 33.23 -1.71
CA ILE A 388 -15.49 32.49 -2.98
C ILE A 388 -16.94 32.50 -3.44
N LEU A 389 -17.88 32.29 -2.51
CA LEU A 389 -19.32 32.40 -2.73
C LEU A 389 -19.91 33.41 -1.76
N ASP A 390 -20.78 34.27 -2.23
CA ASP A 390 -21.34 35.39 -1.46
C ASP A 390 -22.86 35.36 -1.47
N SER A 391 -23.44 34.82 -0.37
CA SER A 391 -24.90 34.87 -0.05
C SER A 391 -25.80 34.31 -1.16
N LEU A 392 -25.50 33.13 -1.66
CA LEU A 392 -26.32 32.47 -2.68
C LEU A 392 -27.63 31.98 -2.09
N SER A 393 -28.74 32.28 -2.77
CA SER A 393 -30.08 31.76 -2.43
C SER A 393 -30.79 31.30 -3.69
N PHE A 394 -31.20 30.03 -3.71
CA PHE A 394 -31.95 29.43 -4.83
C PHE A 394 -32.65 28.16 -4.37
N GLU A 395 -33.56 27.69 -5.19
CA GLU A 395 -34.31 26.45 -4.97
C GLU A 395 -34.41 25.67 -6.30
N ILE A 396 -34.15 24.36 -6.21
CA ILE A 396 -34.15 23.40 -7.33
C ILE A 396 -35.11 22.27 -6.96
N ALA A 397 -36.11 22.01 -7.77
CA ALA A 397 -36.99 20.85 -7.58
C ALA A 397 -36.22 19.53 -7.88
N LEU A 398 -36.54 18.46 -7.15
CA LEU A 398 -35.81 17.17 -7.28
C LEU A 398 -36.17 16.38 -8.57
N ASP A 399 -36.99 16.94 -9.43
CA ASP A 399 -37.32 16.42 -10.75
C ASP A 399 -36.74 17.26 -11.90
N GLN A 400 -36.01 18.35 -11.63
CA GLN A 400 -35.46 19.29 -12.60
C GLN A 400 -34.01 19.08 -12.94
N HIS A 401 -33.64 19.39 -14.18
CA HIS A 401 -32.26 19.46 -14.66
C HIS A 401 -31.80 20.92 -14.64
N VAL A 402 -30.72 21.20 -13.92
CA VAL A 402 -30.22 22.55 -13.72
C VAL A 402 -28.76 22.67 -14.17
N ALA A 403 -28.51 23.64 -15.06
CA ALA A 403 -27.16 24.00 -15.47
C ALA A 403 -26.61 25.12 -14.61
N ILE A 404 -25.35 25.01 -14.18
CA ILE A 404 -24.59 26.10 -13.54
C ILE A 404 -23.56 26.57 -14.57
N VAL A 405 -23.59 27.83 -14.92
CA VAL A 405 -22.66 28.46 -15.87
C VAL A 405 -22.07 29.74 -15.29
N GLY A 406 -20.86 30.09 -15.72
CA GLY A 406 -20.20 31.31 -15.31
C GLY A 406 -18.85 31.51 -15.97
N ALA A 407 -18.31 32.72 -15.96
CA ALA A 407 -16.96 33.00 -16.37
C ALA A 407 -15.92 32.35 -15.40
N GLY A 408 -14.68 32.23 -15.81
CA GLY A 408 -13.61 31.68 -14.96
C GLY A 408 -13.63 32.27 -13.55
N ARG A 409 -13.45 31.43 -12.53
CA ARG A 409 -13.59 31.74 -11.09
C ARG A 409 -14.98 32.19 -10.66
N SER A 410 -16.03 31.72 -11.32
CA SER A 410 -17.42 32.01 -10.95
C SER A 410 -17.87 31.41 -9.62
N GLY A 411 -17.17 30.38 -9.11
CA GLY A 411 -17.54 29.61 -7.90
C GLY A 411 -18.43 28.41 -8.19
N GLY A 412 -18.65 28.02 -9.45
CA GLY A 412 -19.51 26.90 -9.83
C GLY A 412 -19.05 25.55 -9.26
N SER A 413 -17.76 25.27 -9.33
CA SER A 413 -17.18 24.03 -8.77
C SER A 413 -17.29 23.97 -7.24
N GLU A 414 -17.06 25.09 -6.56
CA GLU A 414 -17.23 25.18 -5.12
C GLU A 414 -18.70 25.00 -4.72
N LEU A 415 -19.63 25.56 -5.50
CA LEU A 415 -21.05 25.31 -5.30
C LEU A 415 -21.39 23.82 -5.46
N ALA A 416 -20.87 23.16 -6.49
CA ALA A 416 -21.07 21.72 -6.69
C ALA A 416 -20.56 20.89 -5.50
N LEU A 417 -19.41 21.24 -4.92
CA LEU A 417 -18.87 20.58 -3.70
C LEU A 417 -19.78 20.79 -2.48
N LEU A 418 -20.38 21.98 -2.33
CA LEU A 418 -21.33 22.27 -1.28
C LEU A 418 -22.63 21.47 -1.45
N LEU A 419 -23.18 21.42 -2.66
CA LEU A 419 -24.41 20.67 -2.98
C LEU A 419 -24.23 19.17 -2.81
N ALA A 420 -23.04 18.65 -3.12
CA ALA A 420 -22.68 17.27 -2.83
C ALA A 420 -22.30 17.02 -1.37
N ARG A 421 -22.30 18.07 -0.52
CA ARG A 421 -21.87 18.05 0.89
C ARG A 421 -20.45 17.53 1.10
N LEU A 422 -19.59 17.66 0.10
CA LEU A 422 -18.16 17.38 0.21
C LEU A 422 -17.38 18.52 0.90
N GLN A 423 -17.99 19.72 0.91
CA GLN A 423 -17.54 20.89 1.65
C GLN A 423 -18.73 21.48 2.40
N LEU A 424 -18.48 22.10 3.56
CA LEU A 424 -19.50 22.78 4.33
C LEU A 424 -19.48 24.28 4.01
N PRO A 425 -20.63 24.96 3.99
CA PRO A 425 -20.67 26.42 3.84
C PRO A 425 -20.07 27.10 5.07
N SER A 426 -19.47 28.27 4.88
CA SER A 426 -18.97 29.12 5.97
C SER A 426 -20.11 29.81 6.71
N SER A 427 -21.21 30.09 5.99
CA SER A 427 -22.48 30.61 6.55
C SER A 427 -23.65 30.28 5.63
N GLY A 428 -24.86 30.34 6.13
CA GLY A 428 -26.09 29.98 5.43
C GLY A 428 -26.46 28.51 5.63
N GLY A 429 -27.50 28.04 4.95
CA GLY A 429 -28.03 26.68 5.10
C GLY A 429 -28.25 26.00 3.74
N LEU A 430 -28.11 24.67 3.75
CA LEU A 430 -28.40 23.79 2.63
C LEU A 430 -29.37 22.71 3.08
N GLU A 431 -30.47 22.54 2.37
CA GLU A 431 -31.52 21.56 2.65
C GLU A 431 -31.81 20.71 1.42
N LEU A 432 -32.05 19.43 1.61
CA LEU A 432 -32.48 18.48 0.59
C LEU A 432 -33.74 17.78 1.07
N GLY A 433 -34.87 18.05 0.41
CA GLY A 433 -36.17 17.49 0.81
C GLY A 433 -36.53 17.70 2.28
N GLY A 434 -36.19 18.87 2.85
CA GLY A 434 -36.42 19.21 4.26
C GLY A 434 -35.32 18.71 5.24
N VAL A 435 -34.31 18.00 4.74
CA VAL A 435 -33.18 17.54 5.57
C VAL A 435 -32.05 18.56 5.49
N ASP A 436 -31.61 19.10 6.63
CA ASP A 436 -30.43 19.98 6.72
C ASP A 436 -29.16 19.20 6.39
N LEU A 437 -28.56 19.46 5.22
CA LEU A 437 -27.36 18.80 4.73
C LEU A 437 -26.12 19.11 5.60
N THR A 438 -26.10 20.21 6.32
CA THR A 438 -24.95 20.60 7.15
C THR A 438 -24.78 19.67 8.37
N ARG A 439 -25.90 19.10 8.85
CA ARG A 439 -25.96 18.21 10.01
C ARG A 439 -26.22 16.74 9.65
N ALA A 440 -26.67 16.47 8.44
CA ALA A 440 -26.99 15.12 7.99
C ALA A 440 -25.78 14.19 8.04
N SER A 441 -26.00 12.90 8.32
CA SER A 441 -24.96 11.87 8.25
C SER A 441 -24.54 11.59 6.81
N GLU A 442 -23.33 11.09 6.61
CA GLU A 442 -22.88 10.63 5.27
C GLU A 442 -23.69 9.45 4.75
N ALA A 443 -24.28 8.64 5.62
CA ALA A 443 -25.21 7.59 5.20
C ALA A 443 -26.43 8.15 4.44
N VAL A 444 -26.89 9.36 4.77
CA VAL A 444 -27.95 10.06 4.04
C VAL A 444 -27.39 10.78 2.82
N THR A 445 -26.45 11.69 3.01
CA THR A 445 -25.93 12.54 1.93
C THR A 445 -25.21 11.74 0.87
N GLY A 446 -24.36 10.79 1.22
CA GLY A 446 -23.62 9.95 0.28
C GLY A 446 -24.49 8.97 -0.51
N ARG A 447 -25.71 8.64 -0.04
CA ARG A 447 -26.66 7.81 -0.82
C ARG A 447 -27.63 8.69 -1.62
N ALA A 448 -28.07 9.82 -1.05
CA ALA A 448 -29.02 10.72 -1.72
C ALA A 448 -28.39 11.56 -2.83
N THR A 449 -27.10 11.89 -2.73
CA THR A 449 -26.37 12.67 -3.74
C THR A 449 -25.34 11.84 -4.48
N GLY A 450 -25.22 12.01 -5.79
CA GLY A 450 -24.12 11.53 -6.62
C GLY A 450 -23.21 12.69 -7.00
N TYR A 451 -21.89 12.53 -6.95
CA TYR A 451 -20.95 13.56 -7.35
C TYR A 451 -19.90 13.00 -8.33
N VAL A 452 -19.63 13.79 -9.38
CA VAL A 452 -18.54 13.54 -10.34
C VAL A 452 -17.85 14.87 -10.61
N GLY A 453 -16.57 14.97 -10.24
CA GLY A 453 -15.76 16.19 -10.48
C GLY A 453 -15.07 16.17 -11.84
N ALA A 454 -14.35 17.25 -12.15
CA ALA A 454 -13.58 17.41 -13.40
C ALA A 454 -12.48 16.37 -13.58
N SER A 455 -11.94 15.84 -12.50
CA SER A 455 -11.03 14.68 -12.50
C SER A 455 -11.50 13.66 -11.47
N SER A 456 -11.66 12.41 -11.88
CA SER A 456 -12.15 11.35 -11.00
C SER A 456 -11.07 10.32 -10.74
N TYR A 457 -10.97 9.88 -9.48
CA TYR A 457 -10.06 8.83 -9.06
C TYR A 457 -10.73 7.46 -9.21
N LEU A 458 -10.02 6.52 -9.82
CA LEU A 458 -10.39 5.11 -9.86
C LEU A 458 -9.43 4.30 -9.00
N PHE A 459 -10.00 3.39 -8.22
CA PHE A 459 -9.21 2.47 -7.40
C PHE A 459 -8.52 1.42 -8.29
N PRO A 460 -7.32 0.91 -7.90
CA PRO A 460 -6.56 -0.05 -8.71
C PRO A 460 -7.17 -1.46 -8.66
N THR A 461 -8.39 -1.56 -9.11
CA THR A 461 -9.21 -2.78 -9.21
C THR A 461 -9.80 -2.88 -10.62
N SER A 462 -10.74 -3.79 -10.84
CA SER A 462 -11.43 -3.89 -12.12
C SER A 462 -12.37 -2.70 -12.39
N VAL A 463 -12.78 -2.52 -13.65
CA VAL A 463 -13.86 -1.56 -14.01
C VAL A 463 -15.12 -1.91 -13.24
N ARG A 464 -15.50 -3.19 -13.19
CA ARG A 464 -16.64 -3.72 -12.43
C ARG A 464 -16.61 -3.27 -10.97
N ASP A 465 -15.50 -3.50 -10.28
CA ASP A 465 -15.35 -3.12 -8.88
C ASP A 465 -15.46 -1.61 -8.66
N ASN A 466 -14.93 -0.82 -9.60
CA ASN A 466 -15.06 0.63 -9.57
C ASN A 466 -16.50 1.08 -9.75
N LEU A 467 -17.27 0.44 -10.60
CA LEU A 467 -18.71 0.73 -10.78
C LEU A 467 -19.51 0.37 -9.51
N LEU A 468 -19.25 -0.81 -8.96
CA LEU A 468 -19.95 -1.34 -7.78
C LEU A 468 -19.51 -0.66 -6.47
N TYR A 469 -18.41 0.11 -6.48
CA TYR A 469 -17.86 0.75 -5.28
C TYR A 469 -18.89 1.60 -4.53
N GLY A 470 -19.72 2.35 -5.26
CA GLY A 470 -20.76 3.21 -4.72
C GLY A 470 -21.93 2.50 -4.02
N LEU A 471 -21.96 1.15 -4.06
CA LEU A 471 -23.00 0.33 -3.43
C LEU A 471 -22.52 -0.38 -2.16
N LYS A 472 -21.24 -0.25 -1.81
CA LYS A 472 -20.61 -0.92 -0.64
C LYS A 472 -20.76 -0.08 0.63
N HIS A 473 -22.00 0.22 1.03
CA HIS A 473 -22.26 1.10 2.18
C HIS A 473 -22.18 0.40 3.53
N ARG A 474 -22.58 -0.88 3.58
CA ARG A 474 -22.65 -1.70 4.79
C ARG A 474 -22.62 -3.17 4.42
N PRO A 475 -22.27 -4.07 5.36
CA PRO A 475 -22.52 -5.50 5.13
C PRO A 475 -24.02 -5.77 5.07
N VAL A 476 -24.48 -6.40 4.00
CA VAL A 476 -25.89 -6.74 3.74
C VAL A 476 -26.22 -8.09 4.36
N SER A 477 -25.30 -9.05 4.23
CA SER A 477 -25.39 -10.36 4.90
C SER A 477 -24.03 -10.80 5.44
N PRO A 478 -24.00 -11.52 6.57
CA PRO A 478 -22.75 -12.00 7.17
C PRO A 478 -22.08 -13.07 6.30
N ALA A 479 -20.74 -13.14 6.36
CA ALA A 479 -20.02 -14.28 5.81
C ALA A 479 -20.21 -15.52 6.69
N ILE A 480 -20.24 -16.69 6.05
CA ILE A 480 -20.32 -17.99 6.73
C ILE A 480 -18.92 -18.56 6.82
N TYR A 481 -18.45 -18.80 8.04
CA TYR A 481 -17.16 -19.42 8.31
C TYR A 481 -17.35 -20.76 9.01
N GLU A 482 -16.54 -21.76 8.66
CA GLU A 482 -16.59 -23.08 9.25
C GLU A 482 -15.19 -23.54 9.74
N GLY A 483 -15.15 -24.40 10.73
CA GLY A 483 -13.97 -25.11 11.20
C GLY A 483 -12.83 -24.18 11.65
N ALA A 484 -11.67 -24.26 11.00
CA ALA A 484 -10.49 -23.48 11.31
C ALA A 484 -10.66 -21.98 10.97
N ALA A 485 -11.38 -21.66 9.90
CA ALA A 485 -11.64 -20.28 9.47
C ALA A 485 -12.51 -19.54 10.48
N GLN A 486 -13.53 -20.20 11.06
CA GLN A 486 -14.37 -19.63 12.11
C GLN A 486 -13.54 -19.28 13.37
N ARG A 487 -12.67 -20.19 13.83
CA ARG A 487 -11.81 -19.93 14.99
C ARG A 487 -10.88 -18.73 14.75
N LEU A 488 -10.30 -18.63 13.56
CA LEU A 488 -9.42 -17.52 13.18
C LEU A 488 -10.20 -16.20 13.16
N TYR A 489 -11.39 -16.19 12.59
CA TYR A 489 -12.28 -15.03 12.56
C TYR A 489 -12.65 -14.57 13.98
N GLU A 490 -13.03 -15.47 14.88
CA GLU A 490 -13.37 -15.15 16.27
C GLU A 490 -12.18 -14.53 17.03
N VAL A 491 -10.95 -15.06 16.80
CA VAL A 491 -9.73 -14.47 17.36
C VAL A 491 -9.51 -13.06 16.80
N HIS A 492 -9.64 -12.89 15.47
CA HIS A 492 -9.51 -11.59 14.82
C HIS A 492 -10.51 -10.56 15.35
N LEU A 493 -11.78 -10.94 15.47
CA LEU A 493 -12.86 -10.10 15.97
C LEU A 493 -12.62 -9.67 17.43
N ARG A 494 -12.17 -10.60 18.28
CA ARG A 494 -11.83 -10.36 19.69
C ARG A 494 -10.68 -9.34 19.82
N GLU A 495 -9.64 -9.51 19.01
CA GLU A 495 -8.51 -8.58 18.99
C GLU A 495 -8.88 -7.22 18.36
N ALA A 496 -9.75 -7.19 17.35
CA ALA A 496 -10.26 -5.94 16.78
C ALA A 496 -11.01 -5.12 17.84
N ARG A 497 -11.94 -5.75 18.60
CA ARG A 497 -12.65 -5.09 19.71
C ARG A 497 -11.69 -4.56 20.78
N ARG A 498 -10.68 -5.34 21.17
CA ARG A 498 -9.68 -4.93 22.17
C ARG A 498 -8.78 -3.81 21.66
N ALA A 499 -8.44 -3.82 20.37
CA ALA A 499 -7.69 -2.74 19.73
C ALA A 499 -8.54 -1.50 19.40
N GLY A 500 -9.87 -1.55 19.56
CA GLY A 500 -10.78 -0.47 19.18
C GLY A 500 -10.84 -0.23 17.67
N ASN A 501 -10.65 -1.29 16.88
CA ASN A 501 -10.77 -1.28 15.43
C ASN A 501 -12.21 -1.63 15.03
N SER A 502 -12.56 -1.39 13.75
CA SER A 502 -13.82 -1.84 13.19
C SER A 502 -14.01 -3.35 13.40
N THR A 503 -15.23 -3.74 13.72
CA THR A 503 -15.66 -5.13 13.85
C THR A 503 -16.46 -5.59 12.63
N LEU A 504 -16.58 -4.74 11.61
CA LEU A 504 -17.22 -5.08 10.36
C LEU A 504 -16.37 -6.09 9.60
N ASP A 505 -17.01 -7.10 9.06
CA ASP A 505 -16.35 -8.19 8.35
C ASP A 505 -16.20 -7.84 6.88
N ILE A 506 -14.97 -7.80 6.37
CA ILE A 506 -14.71 -7.56 4.93
C ILE A 506 -15.15 -8.73 4.05
N GLY A 507 -15.21 -9.95 4.59
CA GLY A 507 -15.70 -11.14 3.89
C GLY A 507 -17.23 -11.22 3.79
N ALA A 508 -17.97 -10.34 4.47
CA ALA A 508 -19.41 -10.24 4.36
C ALA A 508 -19.83 -9.77 2.96
N GLN A 509 -21.10 -9.99 2.59
CA GLN A 509 -21.65 -9.40 1.37
C GLN A 509 -21.87 -7.89 1.56
N TRP A 510 -21.17 -7.07 0.78
CA TRP A 510 -21.22 -5.61 0.88
C TRP A 510 -22.07 -4.94 -0.21
N LEU A 511 -22.46 -5.69 -1.26
CA LEU A 511 -23.21 -5.10 -2.36
C LEU A 511 -24.68 -4.96 -1.99
N ASP A 512 -25.15 -3.72 -1.96
CA ASP A 512 -26.55 -3.38 -1.75
C ASP A 512 -27.27 -3.33 -3.10
N TYR A 513 -27.83 -4.44 -3.53
CA TYR A 513 -28.58 -4.57 -4.80
C TYR A 513 -29.79 -3.64 -4.83
N ALA A 514 -30.47 -3.45 -3.71
CA ALA A 514 -31.63 -2.57 -3.60
C ALA A 514 -31.27 -1.09 -3.86
N ALA A 515 -30.08 -0.66 -3.49
CA ALA A 515 -29.58 0.70 -3.78
C ALA A 515 -29.40 0.95 -5.29
N ALA A 516 -29.13 -0.09 -6.07
CA ALA A 516 -29.11 -0.01 -7.53
C ALA A 516 -30.47 -0.25 -8.18
N GLY A 517 -31.54 -0.53 -7.40
CA GLY A 517 -32.89 -0.84 -7.88
C GLY A 517 -33.05 -2.22 -8.48
N VAL A 518 -32.23 -3.20 -8.06
CA VAL A 518 -32.25 -4.59 -8.55
C VAL A 518 -32.39 -5.57 -7.40
N ALA A 519 -32.85 -6.78 -7.69
CA ALA A 519 -33.17 -7.78 -6.67
C ALA A 519 -31.97 -8.68 -6.35
N ASP A 520 -31.15 -9.02 -7.35
CA ASP A 520 -30.11 -10.02 -7.25
C ASP A 520 -28.90 -9.74 -8.14
N GLU A 521 -27.92 -10.62 -8.15
CA GLU A 521 -26.69 -10.52 -8.92
C GLU A 521 -26.95 -10.57 -10.45
N ALA A 522 -27.88 -11.41 -10.89
CA ALA A 522 -28.20 -11.52 -12.31
C ALA A 522 -28.81 -10.22 -12.86
N ALA A 523 -29.74 -9.63 -12.11
CA ALA A 523 -30.30 -8.32 -12.44
C ALA A 523 -29.25 -7.20 -12.35
N MET A 524 -28.26 -7.31 -11.45
CA MET A 524 -27.14 -6.37 -11.38
C MET A 524 -26.27 -6.43 -12.63
N GLU A 525 -25.99 -7.60 -13.17
CA GLU A 525 -25.25 -7.74 -14.43
C GLU A 525 -25.94 -7.01 -15.59
N HIS A 526 -27.25 -7.17 -15.73
CA HIS A 526 -28.00 -6.42 -16.72
C HIS A 526 -27.93 -4.91 -16.47
N ARG A 527 -28.07 -4.50 -15.22
CA ARG A 527 -28.00 -3.07 -14.85
C ARG A 527 -26.63 -2.46 -15.13
N LEU A 528 -25.55 -3.20 -14.93
CA LEU A 528 -24.19 -2.76 -15.29
C LEU A 528 -24.06 -2.50 -16.79
N LEU A 529 -24.54 -3.42 -17.63
CA LEU A 529 -24.49 -3.25 -19.08
C LEU A 529 -25.36 -2.07 -19.55
N GLU A 530 -26.53 -1.88 -18.94
CA GLU A 530 -27.40 -0.72 -19.23
C GLU A 530 -26.72 0.61 -18.90
N ILE A 531 -26.08 0.74 -17.70
CA ILE A 531 -25.38 1.94 -17.29
C ILE A 531 -24.16 2.20 -18.18
N VAL A 532 -23.41 1.16 -18.54
CA VAL A 532 -22.27 1.25 -19.45
C VAL A 532 -22.68 1.82 -20.81
N SER A 533 -23.85 1.41 -21.34
CA SER A 533 -24.41 1.95 -22.57
C SER A 533 -24.86 3.41 -22.40
N GLN A 534 -25.52 3.76 -21.28
CA GLN A 534 -25.97 5.13 -20.98
C GLN A 534 -24.81 6.14 -20.90
N VAL A 535 -23.61 5.74 -20.44
CA VAL A 535 -22.44 6.60 -20.38
C VAL A 535 -21.53 6.50 -21.60
N ASP A 536 -21.96 5.82 -22.66
CA ASP A 536 -21.21 5.64 -23.92
C ASP A 536 -19.82 4.99 -23.69
N LEU A 537 -19.75 3.99 -22.78
CA LEU A 537 -18.53 3.26 -22.46
C LEU A 537 -18.50 1.87 -23.12
N GLU A 538 -19.59 1.45 -23.73
CA GLU A 538 -19.81 0.11 -24.26
C GLU A 538 -18.75 -0.30 -25.27
N GLU A 539 -18.47 0.55 -26.27
CA GLU A 539 -17.50 0.23 -27.31
C GLU A 539 -16.07 0.11 -26.76
N THR A 540 -15.68 0.98 -25.82
CA THR A 540 -14.37 0.88 -25.15
C THR A 540 -14.25 -0.44 -24.40
N LEU A 541 -15.26 -0.85 -23.64
CA LEU A 541 -15.22 -2.11 -22.91
C LEU A 541 -15.28 -3.32 -23.81
N PHE A 542 -16.01 -3.23 -24.93
CA PHE A 542 -16.03 -4.27 -25.94
C PHE A 542 -14.65 -4.49 -26.56
N GLU A 543 -13.97 -3.44 -26.98
CA GLU A 543 -12.59 -3.52 -27.50
C GLU A 543 -11.59 -4.06 -26.46
N ILE A 544 -11.71 -3.61 -25.19
CA ILE A 544 -10.91 -4.13 -24.09
C ILE A 544 -11.19 -5.63 -23.88
N GLY A 545 -12.46 -6.02 -23.87
CA GLY A 545 -12.87 -7.42 -23.70
C GLY A 545 -12.32 -8.33 -24.80
N LEU A 546 -12.38 -7.88 -26.05
CA LEU A 546 -11.79 -8.61 -27.18
C LEU A 546 -10.30 -8.85 -27.04
N ARG A 547 -9.57 -7.86 -26.53
CA ARG A 547 -8.09 -7.92 -26.37
C ARG A 547 -7.66 -8.55 -25.05
N SER A 548 -8.60 -8.85 -24.16
CA SER A 548 -8.30 -9.47 -22.87
C SER A 548 -8.27 -10.99 -22.99
N ALA A 549 -7.33 -11.61 -22.29
CA ALA A 549 -7.39 -13.04 -22.01
C ALA A 549 -8.41 -13.28 -20.90
N ALA A 550 -9.26 -14.27 -21.07
CA ALA A 550 -10.29 -14.58 -20.09
C ALA A 550 -10.32 -16.07 -19.78
N SER A 551 -10.15 -16.39 -18.51
CA SER A 551 -10.47 -17.74 -18.02
C SER A 551 -11.97 -17.81 -17.78
N MET A 552 -12.66 -18.69 -18.50
CA MET A 552 -14.12 -18.84 -18.42
C MET A 552 -14.61 -19.61 -17.19
N GLY A 553 -13.72 -19.81 -16.18
CA GLY A 553 -14.08 -20.47 -14.93
C GLY A 553 -14.63 -21.91 -15.06
N GLY A 554 -14.35 -22.57 -16.21
CA GLY A 554 -14.89 -23.89 -16.53
C GLY A 554 -16.33 -23.87 -17.09
N ASP A 555 -16.86 -22.70 -17.49
CA ASP A 555 -18.15 -22.62 -18.20
C ASP A 555 -18.00 -23.14 -19.64
N SER A 556 -18.21 -24.44 -19.79
CA SER A 556 -18.10 -25.12 -21.07
C SER A 556 -19.08 -24.62 -22.13
N LEU A 557 -20.14 -23.93 -21.75
CA LEU A 557 -21.12 -23.37 -22.72
C LEU A 557 -20.55 -22.12 -23.38
N ILE A 558 -19.93 -21.23 -22.63
CA ILE A 558 -19.29 -20.02 -23.15
C ILE A 558 -18.12 -20.40 -24.06
N GLU A 559 -17.25 -21.33 -23.62
CA GLU A 559 -16.14 -21.81 -24.43
C GLU A 559 -16.61 -22.38 -25.76
N LYS A 560 -17.65 -23.22 -25.77
CA LYS A 560 -18.27 -23.75 -26.99
C LYS A 560 -18.83 -22.65 -27.89
N SER A 561 -19.42 -21.63 -27.32
CA SER A 561 -19.95 -20.49 -28.09
C SER A 561 -18.86 -19.69 -28.78
N ILE A 562 -17.70 -19.52 -28.11
CA ILE A 562 -16.51 -18.88 -28.69
C ILE A 562 -15.90 -19.76 -29.79
N LEU A 563 -15.85 -21.08 -29.59
CA LEU A 563 -15.41 -22.00 -30.63
C LEU A 563 -16.35 -22.00 -31.87
N ARG A 564 -17.66 -21.81 -31.67
CA ARG A 564 -18.62 -21.58 -32.79
C ARG A 564 -18.31 -20.26 -33.50
N ALA A 565 -18.00 -19.20 -32.76
CA ALA A 565 -17.58 -17.93 -33.37
C ALA A 565 -16.28 -18.08 -34.17
N ARG A 566 -15.28 -18.85 -33.68
CA ARG A 566 -14.07 -19.25 -34.42
C ARG A 566 -14.43 -19.96 -35.73
N GLN A 567 -15.34 -20.95 -35.68
CA GLN A 567 -15.79 -21.67 -36.86
C GLN A 567 -16.48 -20.73 -37.87
N SER A 568 -17.41 -19.91 -37.42
CA SER A 568 -18.10 -18.90 -38.28
C SER A 568 -17.09 -17.90 -38.90
N MET A 569 -16.12 -17.46 -38.13
CA MET A 569 -15.03 -16.59 -38.63
C MET A 569 -14.25 -17.28 -39.75
N ARG A 570 -13.85 -18.54 -39.54
CA ARG A 570 -13.10 -19.32 -40.52
C ARG A 570 -13.89 -19.57 -41.81
N GLU A 571 -15.19 -19.87 -41.71
CA GLU A 571 -16.07 -20.05 -42.89
C GLU A 571 -16.15 -18.76 -43.73
N ARG A 572 -16.25 -17.59 -43.08
CA ARG A 572 -16.31 -16.30 -43.80
C ARG A 572 -14.92 -15.89 -44.37
N LEU A 573 -13.84 -16.19 -43.68
CA LEU A 573 -12.49 -15.94 -44.17
C LEU A 573 -12.12 -16.77 -45.41
N ASN A 574 -12.87 -17.82 -45.73
CA ASN A 574 -12.71 -18.58 -46.98
C ASN A 574 -13.24 -17.85 -48.21
N GLN A 575 -13.89 -16.70 -48.07
CA GLN A 575 -14.31 -15.89 -49.22
C GLN A 575 -13.06 -15.23 -49.87
N PRO A 576 -12.99 -15.14 -51.20
CA PRO A 576 -11.80 -14.65 -51.91
C PRO A 576 -11.35 -13.26 -51.47
N GLU A 577 -12.29 -12.39 -51.10
CA GLU A 577 -12.03 -11.01 -50.71
C GLU A 577 -11.40 -10.89 -49.30
N LEU A 578 -11.60 -11.89 -48.44
CA LEU A 578 -11.19 -11.87 -47.06
C LEU A 578 -10.03 -12.84 -46.78
N MET A 579 -9.81 -13.80 -47.66
CA MET A 579 -8.79 -14.88 -47.50
C MET A 579 -7.36 -14.35 -47.36
N GLU A 580 -7.06 -13.23 -48.00
CA GLU A 580 -5.73 -12.59 -47.93
C GLU A 580 -5.55 -11.68 -46.69
N LEU A 581 -6.64 -11.39 -45.95
CA LEU A 581 -6.59 -10.49 -44.77
C LEU A 581 -6.07 -11.16 -43.52
N VAL A 582 -6.15 -12.49 -43.43
CA VAL A 582 -5.77 -13.24 -42.22
C VAL A 582 -4.97 -14.50 -42.59
N GLU A 583 -3.83 -14.65 -41.97
CA GLU A 583 -3.05 -15.88 -42.04
C GLU A 583 -3.38 -16.75 -40.81
N LEU A 584 -4.10 -17.86 -41.04
CA LEU A 584 -4.56 -18.75 -39.99
C LEU A 584 -3.40 -19.54 -39.37
N PHE A 585 -3.52 -19.89 -38.10
CA PHE A 585 -2.57 -20.80 -37.44
C PHE A 585 -2.74 -22.22 -37.96
N ASP A 586 -1.62 -22.81 -38.40
CA ASP A 586 -1.50 -24.18 -38.85
C ASP A 586 -0.25 -24.78 -38.21
N VAL A 587 -0.38 -25.99 -37.63
CA VAL A 587 0.72 -26.66 -36.96
C VAL A 587 1.87 -27.03 -37.92
N SER A 588 1.52 -27.23 -39.18
CA SER A 588 2.47 -27.63 -40.25
C SER A 588 3.04 -26.46 -41.06
N ARG A 589 2.53 -25.26 -40.91
CA ARG A 589 2.93 -24.08 -41.70
C ARG A 589 3.50 -22.97 -40.83
N TYR A 590 4.47 -22.27 -41.39
CA TYR A 590 5.02 -21.05 -40.78
C TYR A 590 4.07 -19.89 -41.02
N ASN A 591 3.66 -19.17 -39.98
CA ASN A 591 2.84 -17.97 -40.09
C ASN A 591 3.75 -16.74 -40.22
N ARG A 592 3.79 -16.12 -41.41
CA ARG A 592 4.66 -14.98 -41.72
C ARG A 592 4.20 -13.68 -41.06
N ASN A 593 2.96 -13.64 -40.61
CA ASN A 593 2.39 -12.50 -39.86
C ASN A 593 2.46 -12.65 -38.32
N ALA A 594 2.95 -13.80 -37.86
CA ALA A 594 3.28 -14.01 -36.44
C ALA A 594 4.78 -13.77 -36.18
N THR A 595 5.15 -13.50 -34.95
CA THR A 595 6.56 -13.40 -34.56
C THR A 595 7.26 -14.76 -34.65
N VAL A 596 8.60 -14.76 -34.76
CA VAL A 596 9.40 -16.01 -34.72
C VAL A 596 9.15 -16.74 -33.39
N ALA A 597 9.01 -16.03 -32.28
CA ALA A 597 8.69 -16.61 -30.98
C ALA A 597 7.34 -17.33 -30.99
N GLU A 598 6.29 -16.71 -31.52
CA GLU A 598 4.97 -17.35 -31.68
C GLU A 598 5.01 -18.56 -32.62
N ASN A 599 5.81 -18.48 -33.68
CA ASN A 599 6.03 -19.62 -34.57
C ASN A 599 6.75 -20.78 -33.90
N LEU A 600 7.76 -20.51 -33.06
CA LEU A 600 8.48 -21.55 -32.32
C LEU A 600 7.62 -22.19 -31.24
N LEU A 601 7.01 -21.39 -30.39
CA LEU A 601 6.24 -21.85 -29.24
C LEU A 601 4.90 -22.46 -29.66
N PHE A 602 4.29 -21.97 -30.72
CA PHE A 602 2.95 -22.30 -31.22
C PHE A 602 1.88 -22.40 -30.13
N GLY A 603 1.89 -21.41 -29.27
CA GLY A 603 1.02 -21.32 -28.09
C GLY A 603 1.20 -20.02 -27.35
N THR A 604 0.37 -19.81 -26.35
CA THR A 604 0.42 -18.63 -25.49
C THR A 604 1.10 -18.99 -24.18
N PRO A 605 2.19 -18.31 -23.78
CA PRO A 605 2.80 -18.52 -22.49
C PRO A 605 1.87 -18.17 -21.33
N VAL A 606 1.85 -19.04 -20.32
CA VAL A 606 1.12 -18.86 -19.06
C VAL A 606 2.10 -18.40 -17.97
N GLY A 607 1.85 -17.24 -17.37
CA GLY A 607 2.73 -16.68 -16.34
C GLY A 607 4.02 -16.07 -16.90
N ARG A 608 5.16 -16.27 -16.21
CA ARG A 608 6.44 -15.60 -16.52
C ARG A 608 7.57 -16.55 -16.89
N ILE A 609 7.30 -17.84 -17.00
CA ILE A 609 8.33 -18.86 -17.25
C ILE A 609 8.90 -18.73 -18.67
N PHE A 610 8.02 -18.67 -19.67
CA PHE A 610 8.40 -18.39 -21.05
C PHE A 610 8.22 -16.90 -21.35
N ASN A 611 9.32 -16.24 -21.71
CA ASN A 611 9.26 -14.85 -22.15
C ASN A 611 8.98 -14.79 -23.64
N SER A 612 7.85 -14.20 -24.03
CA SER A 612 7.45 -14.06 -25.45
C SER A 612 8.44 -13.21 -26.25
N ASP A 613 9.12 -12.24 -25.63
CA ASP A 613 10.10 -11.38 -26.31
C ASP A 613 11.45 -12.07 -26.54
N ASN A 614 11.83 -12.99 -25.67
CA ASN A 614 13.05 -13.75 -25.78
C ASN A 614 12.89 -15.15 -25.14
N PRO A 615 12.26 -16.10 -25.85
CA PRO A 615 12.09 -17.45 -25.35
C PRO A 615 13.42 -18.18 -25.05
N ALA A 616 14.50 -17.83 -25.75
CA ALA A 616 15.83 -18.39 -25.53
C ALA A 616 16.45 -18.06 -24.16
N MET A 617 15.85 -17.20 -23.36
CA MET A 617 16.22 -17.03 -21.95
C MET A 617 15.98 -18.31 -21.12
N HIS A 618 15.01 -19.14 -21.53
CA HIS A 618 14.70 -20.37 -20.83
C HIS A 618 15.66 -21.51 -21.25
N PRO A 619 16.25 -22.25 -20.31
CA PRO A 619 17.21 -23.32 -20.61
C PRO A 619 16.66 -24.38 -21.57
N TYR A 620 15.42 -24.81 -21.41
CA TYR A 620 14.76 -25.79 -22.26
C TYR A 620 14.64 -25.31 -23.72
N VAL A 621 14.24 -24.05 -23.93
CA VAL A 621 14.17 -23.48 -25.29
C VAL A 621 15.56 -23.43 -25.92
N ARG A 622 16.59 -23.04 -25.19
CA ARG A 622 17.99 -23.07 -25.66
C ARG A 622 18.44 -24.47 -26.08
N GLN A 623 18.05 -25.48 -25.31
CA GLN A 623 18.35 -26.87 -25.65
C GLN A 623 17.71 -27.25 -27.00
N VAL A 624 16.42 -26.95 -27.19
CA VAL A 624 15.70 -27.22 -28.47
C VAL A 624 16.36 -26.47 -29.63
N LEU A 625 16.72 -25.20 -29.44
CA LEU A 625 17.42 -24.43 -30.47
C LEU A 625 18.81 -25.03 -30.83
N HIS A 626 19.52 -25.53 -29.84
CA HIS A 626 20.83 -26.20 -30.06
C HIS A 626 20.69 -27.54 -30.79
N GLU A 627 19.72 -28.37 -30.37
CA GLU A 627 19.45 -29.67 -30.98
C GLU A 627 19.04 -29.55 -32.46
N THR A 628 18.32 -28.47 -32.81
CA THR A 628 17.93 -28.17 -34.20
C THR A 628 18.96 -27.35 -34.97
N GLY A 629 20.08 -26.98 -34.36
CA GLY A 629 21.12 -26.13 -34.93
C GLY A 629 20.67 -24.67 -35.20
N LEU A 630 19.49 -24.25 -34.69
CA LEU A 630 18.95 -22.90 -34.88
C LEU A 630 19.68 -21.82 -34.09
N SER A 631 20.41 -22.19 -33.04
CA SER A 631 21.08 -21.23 -32.16
C SER A 631 22.04 -20.31 -32.92
N ASP A 632 22.87 -20.90 -33.81
CA ASP A 632 23.88 -20.13 -34.55
C ASP A 632 23.24 -19.28 -35.66
N ASP A 633 22.22 -19.83 -36.35
CA ASP A 633 21.53 -19.11 -37.42
C ASP A 633 20.73 -17.91 -36.86
N LEU A 634 19.98 -18.12 -35.80
CA LEU A 634 19.24 -17.03 -35.16
C LEU A 634 20.19 -15.99 -34.52
N LEU A 635 21.35 -16.39 -34.02
CA LEU A 635 22.37 -15.48 -33.55
C LEU A 635 22.96 -14.64 -34.70
N ALA A 636 23.19 -15.23 -35.87
CA ALA A 636 23.64 -14.52 -37.07
C ALA A 636 22.57 -13.56 -37.61
N VAL A 637 21.30 -13.98 -37.58
CA VAL A 637 20.16 -13.10 -37.90
C VAL A 637 20.08 -11.95 -36.89
N GLY A 638 20.26 -12.21 -35.60
CA GLY A 638 20.26 -11.20 -34.56
C GLY A 638 21.37 -10.16 -34.70
N GLN A 639 22.55 -10.57 -35.12
CA GLN A 639 23.64 -9.65 -35.46
C GLN A 639 23.23 -8.74 -36.64
N LYS A 640 22.75 -9.29 -37.75
CA LYS A 640 22.32 -8.52 -38.90
C LYS A 640 21.17 -7.57 -38.55
N LEU A 641 20.21 -8.01 -37.71
CA LEU A 641 19.14 -7.16 -37.22
C LEU A 641 19.69 -5.97 -36.40
N ALA A 642 20.63 -6.25 -35.51
CA ALA A 642 21.25 -5.20 -34.70
C ALA A 642 22.01 -4.20 -35.56
N GLU A 643 22.75 -4.65 -36.57
CA GLU A 643 23.45 -3.81 -37.55
C GLU A 643 22.45 -2.92 -38.32
N THR A 644 21.39 -3.53 -38.87
CA THR A 644 20.34 -2.82 -39.60
C THR A 644 19.60 -1.78 -38.70
N MET A 645 19.31 -2.16 -37.45
CA MET A 645 18.66 -1.22 -36.52
C MET A 645 19.54 -0.02 -36.19
N LEU A 646 20.84 -0.23 -35.99
CA LEU A 646 21.77 0.88 -35.80
C LEU A 646 21.88 1.76 -37.02
N GLU A 647 21.96 1.17 -38.20
CA GLU A 647 22.07 1.92 -39.46
C GLU A 647 20.82 2.77 -39.72
N LEU A 648 19.62 2.22 -39.47
CA LEU A 648 18.36 2.91 -39.76
C LEU A 648 17.95 3.92 -38.68
N PHE A 649 18.30 3.69 -37.41
CA PHE A 649 17.69 4.40 -36.28
C PHE A 649 18.68 5.15 -35.38
N SER A 650 20.03 5.04 -35.59
CA SER A 650 21.01 5.73 -34.73
C SER A 650 20.89 7.25 -34.75
N ASP A 651 20.46 7.81 -35.88
CA ASP A 651 20.37 9.26 -36.08
C ASP A 651 18.97 9.83 -35.79
N LEU A 652 18.01 9.00 -35.40
CA LEU A 652 16.67 9.44 -35.08
C LEU A 652 16.59 9.88 -33.60
N PRO A 653 15.86 10.97 -33.28
CA PRO A 653 15.66 11.40 -31.89
C PRO A 653 14.77 10.42 -31.11
N PRO A 654 14.89 10.39 -29.78
CA PRO A 654 14.01 9.60 -28.92
C PRO A 654 12.54 9.98 -29.16
N GLY A 655 11.64 8.99 -29.20
CA GLY A 655 10.21 9.22 -29.43
C GLY A 655 9.81 9.44 -30.89
N HIS A 656 10.71 9.24 -31.86
CA HIS A 656 10.35 9.31 -33.27
C HIS A 656 9.44 8.15 -33.66
N GLU A 657 8.33 8.42 -34.34
CA GLU A 657 7.28 7.43 -34.69
C GLU A 657 7.82 6.18 -35.42
N LEU A 658 8.77 6.38 -36.34
CA LEU A 658 9.39 5.26 -37.06
C LEU A 658 10.23 4.38 -36.13
N PHE A 659 10.89 4.97 -35.13
CA PHE A 659 11.67 4.22 -34.15
C PHE A 659 10.75 3.34 -33.30
N GLU A 660 9.69 3.91 -32.72
CA GLU A 660 8.74 3.17 -31.87
C GLU A 660 7.99 2.07 -32.63
N ARG A 661 7.73 2.29 -33.93
CA ARG A 661 6.94 1.40 -34.75
C ARG A 661 7.74 0.23 -35.34
N PHE A 662 9.04 0.38 -35.60
CA PHE A 662 9.83 -0.59 -36.34
C PHE A 662 11.12 -1.05 -35.66
N SER A 663 11.58 -0.41 -34.59
CA SER A 663 12.76 -0.84 -33.86
C SER A 663 12.49 -2.06 -32.98
N PHE A 664 13.42 -3.02 -32.98
CA PHE A 664 13.44 -4.16 -32.04
C PHE A 664 14.21 -3.87 -30.76
N ILE A 665 14.91 -2.73 -30.74
CA ILE A 665 15.82 -2.32 -29.67
C ILE A 665 15.23 -1.07 -29.02
N ALA A 666 15.21 -0.98 -27.69
CA ALA A 666 14.84 0.25 -27.02
C ALA A 666 15.89 1.35 -27.25
N TYR A 667 15.49 2.59 -27.31
CA TYR A 667 16.41 3.72 -27.58
C TYR A 667 17.58 3.74 -26.58
N ASP A 668 17.30 3.51 -25.31
CA ASP A 668 18.31 3.47 -24.24
C ASP A 668 19.32 2.32 -24.39
N ASP A 669 18.96 1.27 -25.11
CA ASP A 669 19.82 0.09 -25.36
C ASP A 669 20.71 0.25 -26.62
N LEU A 670 20.47 1.25 -27.48
CA LEU A 670 21.26 1.45 -28.70
C LEU A 670 22.77 1.59 -28.46
N PRO A 671 23.24 2.39 -27.46
CA PRO A 671 24.66 2.50 -27.14
C PRO A 671 25.28 1.13 -26.78
N ARG A 672 24.56 0.33 -25.99
CA ARG A 672 24.97 -1.02 -25.58
C ARG A 672 25.05 -1.98 -26.77
N VAL A 673 24.07 -1.92 -27.66
CA VAL A 673 24.07 -2.75 -28.89
C VAL A 673 25.24 -2.38 -29.79
N LYS A 674 25.57 -1.09 -29.91
CA LYS A 674 26.75 -0.61 -30.64
C LYS A 674 28.06 -1.16 -30.07
N GLU A 675 28.21 -1.18 -28.76
CA GLU A 675 29.37 -1.77 -28.09
C GLU A 675 29.45 -3.29 -28.32
N ILE A 676 28.30 -3.98 -28.26
CA ILE A 676 28.22 -5.43 -28.53
C ILE A 676 28.67 -5.74 -29.96
N LEU A 677 28.17 -5.01 -30.97
CA LEU A 677 28.56 -5.22 -32.37
C LEU A 677 30.03 -4.90 -32.61
N ALA A 678 30.60 -3.86 -32.02
CA ALA A 678 32.02 -3.57 -32.06
C ALA A 678 32.85 -4.73 -31.47
N ARG A 679 32.37 -5.35 -30.42
CA ARG A 679 32.99 -6.53 -29.79
C ARG A 679 32.85 -7.76 -30.67
N VAL A 680 31.68 -7.99 -31.27
CA VAL A 680 31.47 -9.09 -32.27
C VAL A 680 32.43 -8.97 -33.40
N THR A 681 32.62 -7.75 -33.94
CA THR A 681 33.57 -7.51 -35.06
C THR A 681 35.01 -7.80 -34.65
N SER A 682 35.39 -7.53 -33.37
CA SER A 682 36.78 -7.72 -32.91
C SER A 682 37.12 -9.18 -32.56
N VAL A 683 36.23 -9.95 -31.94
CA VAL A 683 36.51 -11.29 -31.39
C VAL A 683 35.69 -12.41 -32.02
N GLY A 684 34.72 -12.07 -32.85
CA GLY A 684 33.80 -13.03 -33.51
C GLY A 684 32.62 -13.43 -32.58
N LEU A 685 31.48 -13.75 -33.19
CA LEU A 685 30.22 -14.13 -32.53
C LEU A 685 30.35 -15.22 -31.47
N GLY A 686 31.18 -16.24 -31.68
CA GLY A 686 31.35 -17.38 -30.79
C GLY A 686 32.10 -17.06 -29.49
N ARG A 687 32.79 -15.89 -29.40
CA ARG A 687 33.63 -15.51 -28.26
C ARG A 687 33.06 -14.34 -27.45
N VAL A 688 31.90 -13.87 -27.82
CA VAL A 688 31.20 -12.80 -27.09
C VAL A 688 30.62 -13.32 -25.77
N PRO A 689 30.57 -12.51 -24.70
CA PRO A 689 29.94 -12.86 -23.42
C PRO A 689 28.51 -13.38 -23.59
N GLU A 690 28.09 -14.31 -22.72
CA GLU A 690 26.75 -14.93 -22.81
C GLU A 690 25.63 -13.92 -22.72
N SER A 691 25.79 -12.88 -21.90
CA SER A 691 24.82 -11.79 -21.78
C SER A 691 24.56 -11.04 -23.11
N ASP A 692 25.63 -10.83 -23.88
CA ASP A 692 25.58 -10.12 -25.15
C ASP A 692 25.01 -11.04 -26.26
N ARG A 693 25.38 -12.32 -26.23
CA ARG A 693 24.78 -13.34 -27.11
C ARG A 693 23.29 -13.49 -26.90
N ASN A 694 22.84 -13.50 -25.62
CA ASN A 694 21.43 -13.60 -25.27
C ASN A 694 20.63 -12.38 -25.76
N LEU A 695 21.22 -11.17 -25.73
CA LEU A 695 20.59 -9.99 -26.28
C LEU A 695 20.43 -10.10 -27.80
N LEU A 696 21.49 -10.45 -28.51
CA LEU A 696 21.45 -10.64 -29.98
C LEU A 696 20.49 -11.75 -30.38
N LEU A 697 20.51 -12.89 -29.66
CA LEU A 697 19.62 -14.02 -29.91
C LEU A 697 18.13 -13.67 -29.66
N GLY A 698 17.85 -12.69 -28.79
CA GLY A 698 16.49 -12.21 -28.51
C GLY A 698 15.86 -11.41 -29.65
N LEU A 699 16.66 -10.72 -30.47
CA LEU A 699 16.15 -9.83 -31.52
C LEU A 699 15.31 -10.55 -32.58
N PRO A 700 15.77 -11.69 -33.16
CA PRO A 700 15.00 -12.44 -34.15
C PRO A 700 13.63 -12.87 -33.70
N PHE A 701 13.45 -13.18 -32.39
CA PHE A 701 12.17 -13.64 -31.85
C PHE A 701 11.04 -12.62 -31.95
N LYS A 702 11.39 -11.34 -31.98
CA LYS A 702 10.43 -10.23 -32.15
C LYS A 702 10.08 -9.96 -33.61
N MET A 703 10.79 -10.57 -34.55
CA MET A 703 10.62 -10.30 -35.98
C MET A 703 9.32 -10.92 -36.52
N ILE A 704 8.60 -10.16 -37.33
CA ILE A 704 7.44 -10.56 -38.12
C ILE A 704 7.85 -10.43 -39.58
N VAL A 705 7.99 -11.57 -40.30
CA VAL A 705 8.56 -11.62 -41.64
C VAL A 705 7.80 -10.73 -42.63
N ALA A 706 6.48 -10.82 -42.65
CA ALA A 706 5.61 -10.05 -43.56
C ALA A 706 5.63 -8.54 -43.29
N LYS A 707 5.81 -8.14 -42.02
CA LYS A 707 5.84 -6.72 -41.62
C LYS A 707 7.18 -6.05 -41.90
N HIS A 708 8.28 -6.70 -41.50
CA HIS A 708 9.58 -6.07 -41.51
C HIS A 708 10.35 -6.23 -42.83
N ARG A 709 10.02 -7.26 -43.64
CA ARG A 709 10.52 -7.51 -45.02
C ARG A 709 12.02 -7.39 -45.19
N LEU A 710 12.80 -7.82 -44.20
CA LEU A 710 14.26 -7.73 -44.20
C LEU A 710 14.96 -8.86 -44.97
N GLY A 711 14.22 -9.90 -45.40
CA GLY A 711 14.79 -11.05 -46.12
C GLY A 711 15.76 -11.92 -45.31
N LEU A 712 15.78 -11.77 -43.99
CA LEU A 712 16.70 -12.47 -43.09
C LEU A 712 16.20 -13.85 -42.67
N ILE A 713 14.95 -14.19 -42.90
CA ILE A 713 14.35 -15.49 -42.66
C ILE A 713 13.85 -16.00 -44.02
N ASP A 714 14.51 -17.02 -44.54
CA ASP A 714 14.18 -17.71 -45.79
C ASP A 714 13.36 -19.01 -45.53
N GLU A 715 12.88 -19.66 -46.57
CA GLU A 715 12.09 -20.89 -46.48
C GLU A 715 12.82 -22.03 -45.78
N ALA A 716 14.15 -22.09 -45.89
CA ALA A 716 14.96 -23.10 -45.23
C ALA A 716 14.94 -22.87 -43.68
N LEU A 717 15.08 -21.62 -43.25
CA LEU A 717 15.04 -21.25 -41.84
C LEU A 717 13.61 -21.39 -41.27
N GLU A 718 12.55 -21.02 -42.05
CA GLU A 718 11.16 -21.27 -41.69
C GLU A 718 10.89 -22.75 -41.42
N SER A 719 11.41 -23.64 -42.30
CA SER A 719 11.26 -25.09 -42.13
C SER A 719 11.94 -25.62 -40.88
N ARG A 720 13.10 -25.09 -40.52
CA ARG A 720 13.84 -25.47 -39.32
C ARG A 720 13.17 -24.94 -38.06
N ILE A 721 12.55 -23.76 -38.08
CA ILE A 721 11.75 -23.25 -36.98
C ILE A 721 10.52 -24.16 -36.73
N LEU A 722 9.91 -24.68 -37.81
CA LEU A 722 8.84 -25.68 -37.72
C LEU A 722 9.29 -27.01 -37.10
N GLU A 723 10.50 -27.46 -37.43
CA GLU A 723 11.10 -28.62 -36.77
C GLU A 723 11.33 -28.39 -35.27
N ALA A 724 11.90 -27.24 -34.92
CA ALA A 724 12.07 -26.85 -33.51
C ALA A 724 10.74 -26.74 -32.76
N ARG A 725 9.66 -26.20 -33.41
CA ARG A 725 8.29 -26.21 -32.86
C ARG A 725 7.84 -27.62 -32.48
N ARG A 726 8.05 -28.60 -33.39
CA ARG A 726 7.66 -29.99 -33.14
C ARG A 726 8.43 -30.61 -31.98
N LEU A 727 9.74 -30.40 -31.94
CA LEU A 727 10.60 -30.88 -30.85
C LEU A 727 10.25 -30.20 -29.51
N PHE A 728 9.99 -28.91 -29.52
CA PHE A 728 9.56 -28.15 -28.34
C PHE A 728 8.27 -28.74 -27.73
N ALA A 729 7.25 -28.98 -28.57
CA ALA A 729 6.00 -29.54 -28.11
C ALA A 729 6.09 -30.99 -27.66
N ALA A 730 6.87 -31.83 -28.39
CA ALA A 730 6.98 -33.27 -28.14
C ALA A 730 7.76 -33.58 -26.84
N ASN A 731 8.80 -32.80 -26.55
CA ASN A 731 9.72 -33.04 -25.43
C ASN A 731 9.50 -32.10 -24.25
N LEU A 732 8.38 -31.38 -24.19
CA LEU A 732 8.10 -30.42 -23.10
C LEU A 732 8.04 -31.15 -21.76
N PRO A 733 8.91 -30.79 -20.76
CA PRO A 733 8.92 -31.39 -19.45
C PRO A 733 7.56 -31.25 -18.73
N THR A 734 7.20 -32.23 -17.92
CA THR A 734 5.91 -32.28 -17.22
C THR A 734 5.68 -31.09 -16.29
N ASP A 735 6.74 -30.59 -15.68
CA ASP A 735 6.73 -29.41 -14.80
C ASP A 735 6.55 -28.08 -15.54
N LEU A 736 6.71 -28.09 -16.88
CA LEU A 736 6.53 -26.92 -17.74
C LEU A 736 5.23 -26.96 -18.56
N GLN A 737 4.47 -28.04 -18.51
CA GLN A 737 3.24 -28.20 -19.31
C GLN A 737 2.20 -27.12 -19.02
N ASP A 738 2.06 -26.72 -17.75
CA ASP A 738 1.13 -25.65 -17.34
C ASP A 738 1.66 -24.24 -17.65
N SER A 739 2.88 -24.11 -18.19
CA SER A 739 3.51 -22.81 -18.48
C SER A 739 3.27 -22.32 -19.90
N ILE A 740 2.61 -23.10 -20.71
CA ILE A 740 2.22 -22.75 -22.08
C ILE A 740 0.91 -23.44 -22.45
N GLU A 741 0.04 -22.74 -23.13
CA GLU A 741 -1.18 -23.27 -23.71
C GLU A 741 -1.06 -23.26 -25.23
N PHE A 742 -0.93 -24.46 -25.83
CA PHE A 742 -0.72 -24.60 -27.28
C PHE A 742 -1.97 -24.18 -28.08
N PHE A 743 -1.75 -23.68 -29.29
CA PHE A 743 -2.83 -23.39 -30.22
C PHE A 743 -3.44 -24.71 -30.73
N ASP A 744 -4.70 -24.93 -30.38
CA ASP A 744 -5.51 -26.07 -30.79
C ASP A 744 -6.84 -25.57 -31.38
N LEU A 745 -7.21 -26.07 -32.57
CA LEU A 745 -8.40 -25.64 -33.28
C LEU A 745 -9.70 -25.95 -32.51
N GLU A 746 -9.72 -27.08 -31.80
CA GLU A 746 -10.87 -27.62 -31.12
C GLU A 746 -10.96 -27.18 -29.63
N ARG A 747 -9.93 -26.46 -29.15
CA ARG A 747 -9.86 -26.04 -27.75
C ARG A 747 -9.79 -24.53 -27.65
N TYR A 748 -10.44 -24.01 -26.59
CA TYR A 748 -10.32 -22.62 -26.17
C TYR A 748 -8.98 -22.43 -25.44
N ASN A 749 -8.24 -21.39 -25.79
CA ASN A 749 -6.98 -21.03 -25.16
C ASN A 749 -7.23 -19.92 -24.11
N THR A 750 -7.09 -20.28 -22.84
CA THR A 750 -7.42 -19.39 -21.71
C THR A 750 -6.40 -18.26 -21.52
N ALA A 751 -5.18 -18.43 -22.04
CA ALA A 751 -4.11 -17.45 -21.97
C ALA A 751 -4.10 -16.46 -23.16
N ALA A 752 -4.75 -16.81 -24.26
CA ALA A 752 -4.87 -15.95 -25.42
C ALA A 752 -6.05 -14.97 -25.29
N SER A 753 -5.99 -13.84 -26.00
CA SER A 753 -7.11 -12.91 -26.06
C SER A 753 -8.35 -13.54 -26.68
N LEU A 754 -9.53 -12.98 -26.37
CA LEU A 754 -10.75 -13.47 -26.99
C LEU A 754 -10.71 -13.31 -28.52
N GLN A 755 -10.17 -12.19 -29.00
CA GLN A 755 -9.93 -11.96 -30.43
C GLN A 755 -9.05 -13.02 -31.05
N ASP A 756 -7.92 -13.37 -30.43
CA ASP A 756 -7.01 -14.41 -30.93
C ASP A 756 -7.66 -15.80 -30.91
N ASN A 757 -8.52 -16.06 -29.92
CA ASN A 757 -9.30 -17.29 -29.87
C ASN A 757 -10.30 -17.42 -31.02
N ILE A 758 -10.97 -16.33 -31.40
CA ILE A 758 -11.97 -16.34 -32.47
C ILE A 758 -11.29 -16.31 -33.84
N LEU A 759 -10.29 -15.42 -34.01
CA LEU A 759 -9.60 -15.27 -35.28
C LEU A 759 -8.74 -16.50 -35.62
N PHE A 760 -8.13 -17.10 -34.61
CA PHE A 760 -7.22 -18.23 -34.72
C PHE A 760 -6.17 -18.05 -35.82
N GLY A 761 -5.54 -16.86 -35.84
CA GLY A 761 -4.60 -16.43 -36.86
C GLY A 761 -4.11 -15.01 -36.63
N LYS A 762 -3.37 -14.49 -37.59
CA LYS A 762 -2.84 -13.12 -37.57
C LYS A 762 -3.34 -12.33 -38.77
N ILE A 763 -3.70 -11.06 -38.53
CA ILE A 763 -4.10 -10.13 -39.58
C ILE A 763 -2.87 -9.84 -40.48
N ALA A 764 -3.03 -9.96 -41.78
CA ALA A 764 -1.95 -9.80 -42.75
C ALA A 764 -1.38 -8.37 -42.69
N SER A 765 -0.07 -8.29 -42.55
CA SER A 765 0.66 -7.01 -42.49
C SER A 765 0.70 -6.36 -43.87
N GLY A 766 0.38 -5.06 -43.95
CA GLY A 766 0.47 -4.28 -45.20
C GLY A 766 -0.83 -4.17 -45.99
N GLN A 767 -1.91 -4.79 -45.56
CA GLN A 767 -3.25 -4.63 -46.17
C GLN A 767 -3.94 -3.39 -45.60
N ALA A 768 -4.11 -2.36 -46.43
CA ALA A 768 -4.79 -1.13 -46.02
C ALA A 768 -6.26 -1.42 -45.66
N GLY A 769 -6.67 -1.07 -44.44
CA GLY A 769 -8.04 -1.31 -43.98
C GLY A 769 -8.35 -2.75 -43.50
N GLY A 770 -7.42 -3.71 -43.60
CA GLY A 770 -7.63 -5.11 -43.18
C GLY A 770 -8.03 -5.25 -41.72
N THR A 771 -7.37 -4.52 -40.82
CA THR A 771 -7.73 -4.51 -39.37
C THR A 771 -9.15 -4.03 -39.13
N ALA A 772 -9.59 -2.96 -39.83
CA ALA A 772 -10.95 -2.44 -39.71
C ALA A 772 -12.01 -3.42 -40.26
N GLN A 773 -11.72 -4.06 -41.40
CA GLN A 773 -12.62 -5.04 -42.00
C GLN A 773 -12.77 -6.29 -41.12
N ILE A 774 -11.68 -6.83 -40.64
CA ILE A 774 -11.70 -7.98 -39.73
C ILE A 774 -12.37 -7.62 -38.39
N GLY A 775 -12.15 -6.42 -37.85
CA GLY A 775 -12.83 -5.93 -36.66
C GLY A 775 -14.34 -5.81 -36.88
N ALA A 776 -14.80 -5.31 -38.04
CA ALA A 776 -16.22 -5.25 -38.37
C ALA A 776 -16.85 -6.64 -38.51
N LEU A 777 -16.15 -7.57 -39.19
CA LEU A 777 -16.59 -8.95 -39.33
C LEU A 777 -16.71 -9.66 -37.99
N LEU A 778 -15.73 -9.47 -37.12
CA LEU A 778 -15.71 -10.04 -35.77
C LEU A 778 -16.91 -9.54 -34.95
N ARG A 779 -17.20 -8.22 -34.99
CA ARG A 779 -18.37 -7.64 -34.31
C ARG A 779 -19.65 -8.28 -34.86
N GLN A 780 -19.78 -8.37 -36.17
CA GLN A 780 -20.96 -8.96 -36.79
C GLN A 780 -21.19 -10.40 -36.32
N ILE A 781 -20.13 -11.24 -36.28
CA ILE A 781 -20.26 -12.63 -35.84
C ILE A 781 -20.66 -12.70 -34.35
N LEU A 782 -20.08 -11.84 -33.52
CA LEU A 782 -20.40 -11.79 -32.09
C LEU A 782 -21.83 -11.32 -31.82
N ASP A 783 -22.33 -10.38 -32.61
CA ASP A 783 -23.72 -9.91 -32.53
C ASP A 783 -24.72 -10.98 -33.02
N GLU A 784 -24.44 -11.68 -34.14
CA GLU A 784 -25.24 -12.79 -34.64
C GLU A 784 -25.32 -13.98 -33.68
N LEU A 785 -24.27 -14.24 -32.93
CA LEU A 785 -24.19 -15.31 -31.94
C LEU A 785 -24.59 -14.84 -30.52
N GLU A 786 -25.07 -13.61 -30.37
CA GLU A 786 -25.46 -13.01 -29.09
C GLU A 786 -24.36 -13.02 -28.03
N LEU A 787 -23.08 -12.94 -28.46
CA LEU A 787 -21.91 -13.02 -27.57
C LEU A 787 -21.46 -11.64 -27.06
N ARG A 788 -22.00 -10.54 -27.56
CA ARG A 788 -21.67 -9.16 -27.16
C ARG A 788 -21.72 -8.96 -25.63
N PRO A 789 -22.74 -9.43 -24.87
CA PRO A 789 -22.76 -9.29 -23.43
C PRO A 789 -21.61 -10.01 -22.73
N ILE A 790 -21.13 -11.14 -23.26
CA ILE A 790 -20.02 -11.90 -22.70
C ILE A 790 -18.71 -11.10 -22.86
N VAL A 791 -18.49 -10.53 -24.06
CA VAL A 791 -17.31 -9.70 -24.32
C VAL A 791 -17.28 -8.48 -23.39
N LEU A 792 -18.45 -7.83 -23.20
CA LEU A 792 -18.57 -6.70 -22.28
C LEU A 792 -18.28 -7.08 -20.82
N ARG A 793 -18.73 -8.27 -20.37
CA ARG A 793 -18.39 -8.77 -19.02
C ARG A 793 -16.89 -8.94 -18.84
N ILE A 794 -16.20 -9.49 -19.83
CA ILE A 794 -14.72 -9.60 -19.82
C ILE A 794 -14.09 -8.20 -19.77
N GLY A 795 -14.61 -7.26 -20.54
CA GLY A 795 -14.16 -5.85 -20.50
C GLY A 795 -14.36 -5.20 -19.13
N LEU A 796 -15.48 -5.51 -18.44
CA LEU A 796 -15.72 -5.04 -17.07
C LEU A 796 -14.70 -5.55 -16.05
N ASP A 797 -14.12 -6.72 -16.27
CA ASP A 797 -13.10 -7.30 -15.36
C ASP A 797 -11.69 -6.76 -15.61
N TYR A 798 -11.51 -5.85 -16.57
CA TYR A 798 -10.24 -5.20 -16.87
C TYR A 798 -9.72 -4.36 -15.71
N GLN A 799 -8.43 -4.56 -15.37
CA GLN A 799 -7.75 -3.84 -14.28
C GLN A 799 -7.33 -2.45 -14.72
N VAL A 800 -7.89 -1.42 -14.10
CA VAL A 800 -7.70 -0.02 -14.52
C VAL A 800 -6.34 0.58 -14.15
N GLY A 801 -5.55 -0.08 -13.27
CA GLY A 801 -4.28 0.44 -12.75
C GLY A 801 -4.47 1.54 -11.70
N THR A 802 -3.36 2.04 -11.15
CA THR A 802 -3.36 3.07 -10.10
C THR A 802 -3.95 4.38 -10.64
N GLY A 803 -4.98 4.89 -9.98
CA GLY A 803 -5.69 6.11 -10.41
C GLY A 803 -6.36 5.98 -11.77
N GLY A 804 -6.54 4.75 -12.30
CA GLY A 804 -7.10 4.51 -13.62
C GLY A 804 -6.11 4.75 -14.78
N SER A 805 -4.80 4.63 -14.52
CA SER A 805 -3.72 4.97 -15.48
C SER A 805 -3.77 4.19 -16.80
N ARG A 806 -4.48 3.05 -16.84
CA ARG A 806 -4.63 2.23 -18.06
C ARG A 806 -5.83 2.63 -18.91
N LEU A 807 -6.64 3.57 -18.46
CA LEU A 807 -7.78 4.11 -19.20
C LEU A 807 -7.47 5.54 -19.68
N SER A 808 -8.08 5.94 -20.78
CA SER A 808 -8.05 7.34 -21.23
C SER A 808 -8.70 8.27 -20.18
N ALA A 809 -8.40 9.57 -20.21
CA ALA A 809 -9.04 10.55 -19.33
C ALA A 809 -10.56 10.55 -19.51
N THR A 810 -11.03 10.41 -20.73
CA THR A 810 -12.45 10.31 -21.10
C THR A 810 -13.10 9.06 -20.49
N ASP A 811 -12.48 7.89 -20.63
CA ASP A 811 -13.04 6.65 -20.10
C ASP A 811 -13.06 6.63 -18.58
N ARG A 812 -12.02 7.20 -17.91
CA ARG A 812 -12.04 7.39 -16.46
C ARG A 812 -13.26 8.21 -15.99
N GLN A 813 -13.58 9.29 -16.70
CA GLN A 813 -14.75 10.10 -16.37
C GLN A 813 -16.06 9.36 -16.63
N LYS A 814 -16.16 8.59 -17.73
CA LYS A 814 -17.32 7.75 -18.01
C LYS A 814 -17.54 6.70 -16.93
N VAL A 815 -16.47 6.01 -16.45
CA VAL A 815 -16.54 5.05 -15.34
C VAL A 815 -17.00 5.74 -14.05
N ALA A 816 -16.46 6.92 -13.72
CA ALA A 816 -16.88 7.67 -12.53
C ALA A 816 -18.35 8.10 -12.59
N LEU A 817 -18.81 8.52 -13.77
CA LEU A 817 -20.21 8.88 -14.01
C LEU A 817 -21.12 7.66 -13.86
N ALA A 818 -20.76 6.52 -14.48
CA ALA A 818 -21.49 5.26 -14.35
C ALA A 818 -21.61 4.82 -12.88
N ARG A 819 -20.51 4.91 -12.11
CA ARG A 819 -20.47 4.63 -10.66
C ARG A 819 -21.45 5.52 -9.88
N ALA A 820 -21.52 6.81 -10.19
CA ALA A 820 -22.41 7.75 -9.53
C ALA A 820 -23.89 7.50 -9.91
N MET A 821 -24.18 7.14 -11.16
CA MET A 821 -25.53 6.85 -11.64
C MET A 821 -26.05 5.51 -11.13
N LEU A 822 -25.20 4.51 -10.96
CA LEU A 822 -25.59 3.15 -10.56
C LEU A 822 -26.31 3.11 -9.19
N LYS A 823 -25.92 3.96 -8.25
CA LYS A 823 -26.57 4.07 -6.93
C LYS A 823 -27.90 4.83 -6.93
N GLN A 824 -28.39 5.27 -8.10
CA GLN A 824 -29.66 5.97 -8.29
C GLN A 824 -29.87 7.15 -7.32
N PRO A 825 -28.96 8.13 -7.22
CA PRO A 825 -29.07 9.22 -6.27
C PRO A 825 -30.31 10.10 -6.55
N ALA A 826 -30.87 10.76 -5.54
CA ALA A 826 -31.94 11.74 -5.73
C ALA A 826 -31.43 12.95 -6.54
N VAL A 827 -30.21 13.40 -6.25
CA VAL A 827 -29.55 14.50 -6.97
C VAL A 827 -28.21 14.03 -7.52
N LEU A 828 -28.00 14.20 -8.82
CA LEU A 828 -26.70 13.96 -9.47
C LEU A 828 -26.00 15.30 -9.71
N VAL A 829 -24.92 15.55 -9.02
CA VAL A 829 -24.10 16.76 -9.12
C VAL A 829 -22.89 16.46 -10.00
N LEU A 830 -22.77 17.15 -11.12
CA LEU A 830 -21.70 16.99 -12.10
C LEU A 830 -20.89 18.30 -12.19
N ASP A 831 -19.62 18.24 -11.82
CA ASP A 831 -18.73 19.40 -11.87
C ASP A 831 -17.76 19.24 -13.04
N GLN A 832 -18.08 19.88 -14.17
CA GLN A 832 -17.28 19.84 -15.39
C GLN A 832 -16.91 18.41 -15.83
N ALA A 833 -17.79 17.44 -15.57
CA ALA A 833 -17.52 16.01 -15.73
C ALA A 833 -17.20 15.59 -17.19
N THR A 834 -17.49 16.43 -18.17
CA THR A 834 -17.21 16.20 -19.60
C THR A 834 -16.11 17.10 -20.16
N ALA A 835 -15.43 17.89 -19.33
CA ALA A 835 -14.46 18.89 -19.80
C ALA A 835 -13.25 18.30 -20.58
N VAL A 836 -12.91 17.03 -20.34
CA VAL A 836 -11.82 16.30 -21.02
C VAL A 836 -12.24 15.66 -22.35
N MET A 837 -13.49 15.75 -22.74
CA MET A 837 -14.05 15.14 -23.95
C MET A 837 -14.10 16.12 -25.11
N ASP A 838 -14.09 15.61 -26.32
CA ASP A 838 -14.35 16.43 -27.50
C ASP A 838 -15.80 16.97 -27.52
N PRO A 839 -16.09 18.04 -28.24
CA PRO A 839 -17.38 18.69 -28.23
C PRO A 839 -18.58 17.79 -28.63
N GLN A 840 -18.38 16.84 -29.54
CA GLN A 840 -19.41 15.94 -30.00
C GLN A 840 -19.73 14.86 -28.95
N ALA A 841 -18.69 14.30 -28.35
CA ALA A 841 -18.81 13.35 -27.21
C ALA A 841 -19.47 14.01 -25.99
N GLN A 842 -19.15 15.29 -25.70
CA GLN A 842 -19.80 16.06 -24.63
C GLN A 842 -21.30 16.15 -24.83
N GLU A 843 -21.74 16.53 -26.04
CA GLU A 843 -23.14 16.73 -26.36
C GLU A 843 -23.93 15.41 -26.32
N LYS A 844 -23.37 14.33 -26.89
CA LYS A 844 -23.95 12.99 -26.87
C LYS A 844 -24.12 12.48 -25.43
N LEU A 845 -23.07 12.57 -24.60
CA LEU A 845 -23.11 12.10 -23.23
C LEU A 845 -24.06 12.92 -22.37
N LEU A 846 -24.09 14.26 -22.55
CA LEU A 846 -25.01 15.14 -21.84
C LEU A 846 -26.46 14.74 -22.11
N GLN A 847 -26.85 14.59 -23.38
CA GLN A 847 -28.21 14.18 -23.77
C GLN A 847 -28.58 12.80 -23.19
N SER A 848 -27.66 11.82 -23.27
CA SER A 848 -27.88 10.49 -22.73
C SER A 848 -28.10 10.52 -21.21
N VAL A 849 -27.32 11.30 -20.46
CA VAL A 849 -27.46 11.44 -19.00
C VAL A 849 -28.76 12.12 -18.64
N LEU A 850 -29.11 13.25 -19.29
CA LEU A 850 -30.37 13.96 -19.01
C LEU A 850 -31.58 13.07 -19.32
N GLN A 851 -31.56 12.31 -20.43
CA GLN A 851 -32.62 11.40 -20.79
C GLN A 851 -32.77 10.25 -19.77
N SER A 852 -31.65 9.64 -19.35
CA SER A 852 -31.64 8.52 -18.38
C SER A 852 -32.07 8.98 -16.98
N ARG A 853 -31.94 10.29 -16.68
CA ARG A 853 -32.28 10.90 -15.39
C ARG A 853 -33.60 11.70 -15.43
N LYS A 854 -34.40 11.55 -16.43
CA LYS A 854 -35.70 12.25 -16.54
C LYS A 854 -36.57 12.02 -15.30
N GLY A 855 -37.06 13.12 -14.67
CA GLY A 855 -37.82 13.09 -13.43
C GLY A 855 -36.93 12.92 -12.15
N ARG A 856 -35.64 13.12 -12.27
CA ARG A 856 -34.70 13.17 -11.12
C ARG A 856 -33.70 14.29 -11.29
N ALA A 857 -33.35 14.99 -10.22
CA ALA A 857 -32.49 16.16 -10.28
C ALA A 857 -31.10 15.85 -10.84
N VAL A 858 -30.67 16.70 -11.77
CA VAL A 858 -29.28 16.79 -12.24
C VAL A 858 -28.85 18.24 -12.08
N VAL A 859 -27.74 18.47 -11.37
CA VAL A 859 -27.11 19.77 -11.27
C VAL A 859 -25.74 19.67 -11.96
N TRP A 860 -25.56 20.43 -13.04
CA TRP A 860 -24.35 20.27 -13.86
C TRP A 860 -23.63 21.61 -14.04
N VAL A 861 -22.42 21.72 -13.52
CA VAL A 861 -21.51 22.84 -13.80
C VAL A 861 -20.91 22.63 -15.19
N LEU A 862 -21.23 23.50 -16.11
CA LEU A 862 -20.83 23.41 -17.51
C LEU A 862 -19.64 24.33 -17.80
N ASN A 863 -18.69 23.85 -18.57
CA ASN A 863 -17.56 24.61 -19.09
C ASN A 863 -17.92 25.40 -20.37
N ARG A 864 -19.02 25.02 -21.06
CA ARG A 864 -19.56 25.62 -22.26
C ARG A 864 -21.00 26.06 -22.04
N ALA A 865 -21.27 27.36 -22.06
CA ALA A 865 -22.58 27.91 -21.74
C ALA A 865 -23.66 27.48 -22.74
N GLU A 866 -23.29 27.16 -23.99
CA GLU A 866 -24.23 26.73 -25.04
C GLU A 866 -24.93 25.42 -24.73
N LEU A 867 -24.25 24.53 -23.96
CA LEU A 867 -24.83 23.24 -23.55
C LEU A 867 -25.98 23.38 -22.55
N ALA A 868 -26.14 24.56 -21.93
CA ALA A 868 -27.20 24.81 -20.97
C ALA A 868 -28.58 24.87 -21.62
N ARG A 869 -28.68 24.87 -22.97
CA ARG A 869 -29.95 24.89 -23.73
C ARG A 869 -30.88 23.69 -23.46
N ASP A 870 -30.27 22.56 -23.07
CA ASP A 870 -31.00 21.30 -22.88
C ASP A 870 -31.49 21.11 -21.43
N PHE A 871 -31.28 22.14 -20.57
CA PHE A 871 -31.67 22.13 -19.16
C PHE A 871 -32.96 22.93 -18.90
N ASP A 872 -33.73 22.50 -17.90
CA ASP A 872 -34.97 23.17 -17.50
C ASP A 872 -34.68 24.57 -16.92
N GLN A 873 -33.56 24.72 -16.20
CA GLN A 873 -33.17 25.95 -15.52
C GLN A 873 -31.66 26.20 -15.60
N VAL A 874 -31.28 27.46 -15.68
CA VAL A 874 -29.88 27.90 -15.70
C VAL A 874 -29.58 28.84 -14.53
N LEU A 875 -28.58 28.49 -13.73
CA LEU A 875 -27.98 29.37 -12.71
C LEU A 875 -26.74 30.01 -13.32
N VAL A 876 -26.70 31.33 -13.38
CA VAL A 876 -25.56 32.08 -13.87
C VAL A 876 -24.81 32.68 -12.68
N LEU A 877 -23.54 32.26 -12.51
CA LEU A 877 -22.66 32.76 -11.44
C LEU A 877 -21.64 33.74 -12.01
N ASP A 878 -21.48 34.87 -11.35
CA ASP A 878 -20.40 35.82 -11.61
C ASP A 878 -19.71 36.21 -10.29
N ARG A 879 -18.40 36.01 -10.18
CA ARG A 879 -17.57 36.35 -9.02
C ARG A 879 -18.19 35.89 -7.68
N GLY A 880 -18.67 34.65 -7.65
CA GLY A 880 -19.26 34.04 -6.46
C GLY A 880 -20.69 34.47 -6.13
N LYS A 881 -21.38 35.21 -6.98
CA LYS A 881 -22.76 35.64 -6.81
C LYS A 881 -23.66 35.02 -7.87
N LEU A 882 -24.91 34.72 -7.48
CA LEU A 882 -25.97 34.37 -8.42
C LEU A 882 -26.50 35.64 -9.05
N VAL A 883 -26.25 35.82 -10.35
CA VAL A 883 -26.63 37.03 -11.09
C VAL A 883 -27.85 36.84 -11.96
N GLU A 884 -28.08 35.61 -12.49
CA GLU A 884 -29.26 35.29 -13.28
C GLU A 884 -29.74 33.89 -12.93
N LEU A 885 -31.07 33.69 -12.95
CA LEU A 885 -31.74 32.44 -12.73
C LEU A 885 -32.99 32.40 -13.63
N GLY A 886 -33.15 31.35 -14.44
CA GLY A 886 -34.30 31.21 -15.33
C GLY A 886 -34.08 30.20 -16.45
N GLY A 887 -35.00 30.13 -17.40
CA GLY A 887 -34.86 29.28 -18.59
C GLY A 887 -33.79 29.80 -19.56
N PHE A 888 -33.10 28.89 -20.23
CA PHE A 888 -32.00 29.24 -21.16
C PHE A 888 -32.45 30.26 -22.24
N SER A 889 -33.56 30.03 -22.89
CA SER A 889 -34.06 30.89 -23.97
C SER A 889 -34.37 32.33 -23.47
N GLU A 890 -34.93 32.47 -22.27
CA GLU A 890 -35.21 33.75 -21.63
C GLU A 890 -33.92 34.50 -21.33
N LEU A 891 -32.95 33.82 -20.66
CA LEU A 891 -31.69 34.45 -20.26
C LEU A 891 -30.79 34.77 -21.47
N ALA A 892 -30.76 33.91 -22.48
CA ALA A 892 -30.04 34.15 -23.73
C ALA A 892 -30.54 35.33 -24.54
N ALA A 893 -31.83 35.65 -24.44
CA ALA A 893 -32.47 36.78 -25.12
C ALA A 893 -32.23 38.12 -24.45
N ARG A 894 -31.77 38.13 -23.17
CA ARG A 894 -31.52 39.39 -22.41
C ARG A 894 -30.26 40.07 -22.92
N SER A 895 -30.40 41.08 -23.78
CA SER A 895 -29.26 41.87 -24.25
C SER A 895 -28.54 42.53 -23.06
N GLY A 896 -27.25 42.24 -22.89
CA GLY A 896 -26.44 42.70 -21.75
C GLY A 896 -26.38 41.73 -20.55
N GLY A 897 -27.18 40.68 -20.57
CA GLY A 897 -27.11 39.60 -19.56
C GLY A 897 -25.78 38.87 -19.58
N VAL A 898 -25.42 38.27 -18.45
CA VAL A 898 -24.15 37.50 -18.33
C VAL A 898 -24.18 36.26 -19.20
N LEU A 899 -25.30 35.52 -19.22
CA LEU A 899 -25.46 34.35 -20.09
C LEU A 899 -25.34 34.72 -21.56
N HIS A 900 -26.01 35.82 -21.98
CA HIS A 900 -25.90 36.33 -23.35
C HIS A 900 -24.45 36.61 -23.76
N ARG A 901 -23.64 37.21 -22.88
CA ARG A 901 -22.23 37.48 -23.14
C ARG A 901 -21.39 36.21 -23.20
N LEU A 902 -21.69 35.22 -22.37
CA LEU A 902 -20.96 33.92 -22.35
C LEU A 902 -21.19 33.14 -23.66
N ILE A 903 -22.42 33.21 -24.24
CA ILE A 903 -22.75 32.54 -25.49
C ILE A 903 -22.21 33.31 -26.70
N ASN A 904 -22.12 34.64 -26.62
CA ASN A 904 -21.69 35.51 -27.72
C ASN A 904 -20.43 36.31 -27.37
N PRO A 905 -19.26 35.70 -27.20
CA PRO A 905 -18.04 36.36 -26.67
C PRO A 905 -17.46 37.45 -27.60
N GLY A 906 -17.96 37.60 -28.82
CA GLY A 906 -17.47 38.60 -29.81
C GLY A 906 -18.45 39.80 -30.11
N LYS A 907 -19.64 39.82 -29.50
CA LYS A 907 -20.59 40.95 -29.67
C LYS A 907 -20.63 41.76 -28.38
N VAL A 908 -19.56 42.56 -28.15
CA VAL A 908 -19.65 43.66 -27.16
C VAL A 908 -20.60 44.72 -27.72
N PRO A 909 -21.70 45.07 -27.02
CA PRO A 909 -22.46 46.25 -27.40
C PRO A 909 -21.53 47.48 -27.34
N ALA A 910 -21.50 48.22 -28.42
CA ALA A 910 -20.81 49.51 -28.50
C ALA A 910 -21.36 50.51 -27.48
#